data_24b8e7202ca5344b9c345b5f825f7e2a
#
_entry.id   24b8e7202ca5344b9c345b5f825f7e2a
#
_cell.length_a   1.000
_cell.length_b   1.000
_cell.length_c   1.000
_cell.angle_alpha   90.00
_cell.angle_beta   90.00
_cell.angle_gamma   90.00
#
_symmetry.space_group_name_H-M   'P 1'
#
loop_
_entity.id
_entity.type
_entity.pdbx_description
1 polymer ?
#
loop_
_entity_poly.entity_id
_entity_poly.type
_entity_poly.pdbx_seq_one_letter_code
_entity_poly.pdbx_strand_id
1 'polypeptide(L)'
;MTTRNSSPFSRLLPKRAQRPLWLFFLLLATGPLLFSGACQNDREVSPEPGWPGITRETKPWSRWWWMASAIDSTNLTAAMEAYAEAGLGGLEITPIYGVHGYEERSVKFLSPEWADYFGYTLGEAARLDLGIDLAMASGWPFGGPWVTPGDACRNMETETWTLREGERLTAKVAKIQEPLLRVITRKNLHIDQVRDPIGANADSLQAWAIDQVRFPRPMPLQALMGYSSGGQILDLTSRVSSDGTLDWTAPAGNWTLVALFGGWHGKLVERAGPGGEGDVIDHFSATAIDHYLHHFDTSLANRDLSGLRAWFNDSYEVDDARGEADFTPHLFDEFQKRRGYDLRHYLPALLGRDSADINARVLTDYRETLSDLILENYTQRWHDWAQKGGHIIRNQAHGAPAHILDLYAAADIPETEGEDIIKVKTASSVAHVTGKKLASSESATWLKDHFEASLEEVKQAVDLFLLAGINHIFYHGTTYSPVEAPWPGWMFYAAVHFGPTNPFWKDFATLNGYITRVQSFLQKGNPDNDILLYYPIHDEYARRGRSLLLHFDGAAHGSSLRPVALSLWEKGYAFDYLSDRQLLTTDFHEGSLLTGGNHYKTILVPPARLMPPESFEKLIALARKGATILMAHLPEEVPGWGNLTQRSGKLEKLKGELTFTDAGQGIQKAVIGKGSLLTGDPSLLPAMANIPRETMTDNGLQTIRRIQGNVTTWFVANRSVDPIDDWIPLSKRGTAAVLYNPMNGTWGKARIESSSSVTKVRLRLHPGESCLIQLFPSGVNVPDYAYYKETGEKTSVGTHWTLTFTEGGPHLPATTEMDQPELWSSLDGDDCRAFSGTAHYTTSFPRPAGNASQYRLRLQEVYHSATVTLNGRPLATLISPPWQVDIPAALLTDNNTLGIAVTNLMGNRMTDMERKGIPYKIFYNVNFPAYLAHNRGPDGLFTTLGWSVRPSGLAGPVTLQPLVAN
;
A
#
# COMPACT_ATOMS: atom_id res chain seq x y z
N MET A 1 -60.97 6.42 -35.68
CA MET A 1 -61.65 5.22 -36.17
C MET A 1 -61.25 4.07 -35.29
N THR A 2 -62.03 3.76 -34.30
CA THR A 2 -62.94 2.60 -34.20
C THR A 2 -62.13 1.28 -34.08
N THR A 3 -62.28 0.38 -33.17
CA THR A 3 -63.17 0.06 -32.01
C THR A 3 -62.68 -1.27 -31.46
N ARG A 4 -62.64 -1.41 -30.16
CA ARG A 4 -63.46 -2.29 -29.30
C ARG A 4 -63.29 -3.81 -29.45
N ASN A 5 -62.98 -4.46 -28.33
CA ASN A 5 -63.73 -5.33 -27.43
C ASN A 5 -63.20 -6.78 -27.48
N SER A 6 -63.22 -7.65 -26.53
CA SER A 6 -63.72 -7.72 -25.12
C SER A 6 -63.27 -9.04 -24.51
N SER A 7 -63.14 -9.06 -23.20
CA SER A 7 -63.09 -10.29 -22.33
C SER A 7 -64.45 -11.11 -22.42
N PRO A 8 -64.72 -12.21 -21.68
CA PRO A 8 -64.22 -12.66 -20.38
C PRO A 8 -64.30 -14.21 -20.11
N PHE A 9 -64.27 -14.59 -18.80
CA PHE A 9 -64.70 -15.81 -18.11
C PHE A 9 -63.52 -16.70 -17.61
N SER A 10 -63.47 -17.09 -16.40
CA SER A 10 -64.04 -17.08 -15.05
C SER A 10 -63.83 -18.42 -14.35
N ARG A 11 -63.48 -18.34 -13.04
CA ARG A 11 -63.81 -19.24 -11.90
C ARG A 11 -63.22 -20.67 -11.87
N LEU A 12 -62.61 -21.08 -10.73
CA LEU A 12 -63.25 -21.50 -9.47
C LEU A 12 -62.22 -21.81 -8.41
N LEU A 13 -62.43 -21.28 -7.21
CA LEU A 13 -61.97 -21.81 -5.92
C LEU A 13 -62.94 -22.90 -5.39
N PRO A 14 -62.54 -23.79 -4.46
CA PRO A 14 -63.11 -23.63 -3.12
C PRO A 14 -62.19 -23.99 -1.90
N LYS A 15 -62.35 -23.17 -0.86
CA LYS A 15 -62.81 -23.37 0.52
C LYS A 15 -62.01 -24.21 1.50
N ARG A 16 -61.49 -23.49 2.49
CA ARG A 16 -61.65 -23.53 3.96
C ARG A 16 -61.94 -24.85 4.68
N ALA A 17 -61.14 -25.13 5.74
CA ALA A 17 -61.66 -25.65 7.00
C ALA A 17 -60.85 -25.09 8.20
N GLN A 18 -61.57 -24.85 9.29
CA GLN A 18 -61.21 -24.08 10.50
C GLN A 18 -60.71 -25.01 11.66
N ARG A 19 -59.77 -24.44 12.44
CA ARG A 19 -59.55 -24.40 13.92
C ARG A 19 -60.05 -25.56 14.84
N PRO A 20 -59.46 -25.78 16.07
CA PRO A 20 -59.47 -24.76 17.15
C PRO A 20 -58.21 -24.65 18.06
N LEU A 21 -58.24 -23.52 18.83
CA LEU A 21 -57.38 -23.12 19.95
C LEU A 21 -57.34 -24.18 21.08
N TRP A 22 -56.18 -24.23 21.77
CA TRP A 22 -56.12 -24.39 23.23
C TRP A 22 -55.00 -23.52 23.82
N LEU A 23 -55.38 -22.65 24.75
CA LEU A 23 -54.52 -21.89 25.67
C LEU A 23 -53.94 -22.83 26.71
N PHE A 24 -52.64 -22.61 27.08
CA PHE A 24 -52.20 -22.72 28.46
C PHE A 24 -51.09 -21.72 28.77
N PHE A 25 -51.24 -21.10 29.91
CA PHE A 25 -50.47 -20.03 30.52
C PHE A 25 -49.25 -20.57 31.32
N LEU A 26 -48.25 -19.67 31.53
CA LEU A 26 -47.22 -19.53 32.59
C LEU A 26 -45.92 -20.32 32.41
N LEU A 27 -44.81 -19.63 32.29
CA LEU A 27 -43.96 -19.09 33.35
C LEU A 27 -42.77 -18.38 32.77
N LEU A 28 -42.57 -17.15 33.23
CA LEU A 28 -41.35 -16.37 33.05
C LEU A 28 -40.16 -17.07 33.74
N ALA A 29 -39.10 -17.32 33.00
CA ALA A 29 -37.74 -17.50 33.53
C ALA A 29 -36.78 -16.75 32.61
N THR A 30 -36.36 -15.59 33.07
CA THR A 30 -35.22 -14.84 32.51
C THR A 30 -33.93 -15.61 32.78
N GLY A 31 -33.41 -16.26 31.75
CA GLY A 31 -32.05 -16.78 31.75
C GLY A 31 -31.27 -16.06 30.66
N PRO A 32 -30.04 -15.57 30.92
CA PRO A 32 -29.22 -14.97 29.90
C PRO A 32 -28.83 -16.06 28.88
N LEU A 33 -29.20 -15.86 27.63
CA LEU A 33 -28.66 -16.60 26.50
C LEU A 33 -27.16 -16.31 26.42
N LEU A 34 -26.38 -17.16 27.07
CA LEU A 34 -24.97 -17.36 26.77
C LEU A 34 -24.91 -17.84 25.32
N PHE A 35 -24.57 -16.95 24.40
CA PHE A 35 -23.97 -17.34 23.15
C PHE A 35 -22.61 -17.99 23.48
N SER A 36 -22.66 -19.30 23.78
CA SER A 36 -21.49 -20.15 23.63
C SER A 36 -21.25 -20.29 22.14
N GLY A 37 -20.46 -19.31 21.58
CA GLY A 37 -19.76 -19.55 20.36
C GLY A 37 -18.87 -20.78 20.60
N ALA A 38 -19.31 -21.94 20.13
CA ALA A 38 -18.44 -23.07 19.96
C ALA A 38 -17.33 -22.62 19.04
N CYS A 39 -16.14 -22.37 19.60
CA CYS A 39 -14.91 -22.47 18.85
C CYS A 39 -14.89 -23.91 18.30
N GLN A 40 -15.43 -24.11 17.12
CA GLN A 40 -14.99 -25.21 16.29
C GLN A 40 -13.49 -24.96 16.09
N ASN A 41 -12.68 -25.76 16.75
CA ASN A 41 -11.32 -26.05 16.32
C ASN A 41 -11.45 -26.72 14.95
N ASP A 42 -11.65 -25.94 13.90
CA ASP A 42 -11.34 -26.34 12.56
C ASP A 42 -9.81 -26.53 12.55
N ARG A 43 -9.36 -27.74 12.84
CA ARG A 43 -8.01 -28.16 12.48
C ARG A 43 -7.95 -27.96 10.98
N GLU A 44 -7.31 -26.88 10.56
CA GLU A 44 -7.12 -26.56 9.15
C GLU A 44 -6.58 -27.82 8.48
N VAL A 45 -7.26 -28.33 7.49
CA VAL A 45 -6.82 -29.55 6.79
C VAL A 45 -5.52 -29.20 6.09
N SER A 46 -4.50 -30.03 6.33
CA SER A 46 -3.21 -29.87 5.63
C SER A 46 -3.43 -29.92 4.12
N PRO A 47 -2.83 -28.99 3.36
CA PRO A 47 -3.04 -28.94 1.93
C PRO A 47 -2.41 -30.17 1.25
N GLU A 48 -3.06 -30.66 0.20
CA GLU A 48 -2.44 -31.56 -0.76
C GLU A 48 -1.43 -30.78 -1.63
N PRO A 49 -0.35 -31.46 -2.10
CA PRO A 49 0.58 -30.83 -3.04
C PRO A 49 -0.09 -30.42 -4.35
N GLY A 50 0.20 -29.23 -4.82
CA GLY A 50 -0.34 -28.65 -6.05
C GLY A 50 -0.54 -27.15 -5.97
N TRP A 51 -0.83 -26.52 -7.11
CA TRP A 51 -1.17 -25.10 -7.15
C TRP A 51 -2.53 -24.86 -6.49
N PRO A 52 -2.66 -23.90 -5.57
CA PRO A 52 -3.96 -23.52 -5.04
C PRO A 52 -4.90 -22.98 -6.12
N GLY A 53 -6.21 -23.07 -5.87
CA GLY A 53 -7.22 -22.50 -6.76
C GLY A 53 -7.04 -20.99 -6.95
N ILE A 54 -7.17 -20.56 -8.20
CA ILE A 54 -7.08 -19.16 -8.59
C ILE A 54 -8.46 -18.50 -8.38
N THR A 55 -8.47 -17.32 -7.73
CA THR A 55 -9.62 -16.43 -7.60
C THR A 55 -9.25 -15.06 -8.17
N ARG A 56 -10.22 -14.18 -8.34
CA ARG A 56 -9.93 -12.80 -8.76
C ARG A 56 -9.04 -12.05 -7.74
N GLU A 57 -9.14 -12.35 -6.43
CA GLU A 57 -8.30 -11.78 -5.38
C GLU A 57 -6.86 -12.27 -5.43
N THR A 58 -6.61 -13.48 -5.97
CA THR A 58 -5.24 -13.99 -6.17
C THR A 58 -4.56 -13.43 -7.41
N LYS A 59 -5.31 -12.83 -8.32
CA LYS A 59 -4.74 -12.08 -9.45
C LYS A 59 -4.30 -10.70 -8.99
N PRO A 60 -3.30 -10.05 -9.63
CA PRO A 60 -3.02 -8.65 -9.36
C PRO A 60 -4.17 -7.76 -9.84
N TRP A 61 -4.36 -6.62 -9.16
CA TRP A 61 -5.31 -5.59 -9.51
C TRP A 61 -4.57 -4.35 -9.99
N SER A 62 -5.30 -3.33 -10.49
CA SER A 62 -4.71 -2.06 -10.91
C SER A 62 -5.58 -0.88 -10.51
N ARG A 63 -4.96 0.25 -10.14
CA ARG A 63 -5.62 1.54 -10.16
C ARG A 63 -6.03 1.88 -11.59
N TRP A 64 -7.22 2.48 -11.74
CA TRP A 64 -7.80 2.84 -13.02
C TRP A 64 -8.22 4.31 -13.03
N TRP A 65 -7.38 5.12 -13.61
CA TRP A 65 -7.58 6.55 -13.67
C TRP A 65 -8.64 6.92 -14.69
N TRP A 66 -9.72 7.58 -14.24
CA TRP A 66 -10.76 8.13 -15.10
C TRP A 66 -10.54 9.62 -15.26
N MET A 67 -9.79 10.04 -16.30
CA MET A 67 -9.46 11.44 -16.56
C MET A 67 -10.69 12.24 -16.94
N ALA A 68 -11.07 13.23 -16.13
CA ALA A 68 -12.32 13.99 -16.18
C ALA A 68 -13.57 13.10 -16.26
N SER A 69 -13.45 11.82 -15.98
CA SER A 69 -14.47 10.82 -16.30
C SER A 69 -15.01 10.96 -17.73
N ALA A 70 -14.14 11.32 -18.69
CA ALA A 70 -14.47 11.44 -20.10
C ALA A 70 -14.58 10.07 -20.76
N ILE A 71 -15.53 9.28 -20.30
CA ILE A 71 -15.73 7.86 -20.57
C ILE A 71 -16.96 7.61 -21.41
N ASP A 72 -17.02 6.46 -22.06
CA ASP A 72 -18.20 5.93 -22.73
C ASP A 72 -18.25 4.41 -22.62
N SER A 73 -19.44 3.82 -22.77
CA SER A 73 -19.68 2.40 -22.57
C SER A 73 -18.84 1.52 -23.50
N THR A 74 -18.64 1.91 -24.75
CA THR A 74 -17.89 1.12 -25.73
C THR A 74 -16.42 1.00 -25.34
N ASN A 75 -15.80 2.13 -24.99
CA ASN A 75 -14.40 2.17 -24.58
C ASN A 75 -14.19 1.58 -23.18
N LEU A 76 -15.18 1.72 -22.26
CA LEU A 76 -15.14 1.03 -20.96
C LEU A 76 -15.11 -0.49 -21.15
N THR A 77 -16.01 -1.05 -21.96
CA THR A 77 -16.03 -2.49 -22.27
C THR A 77 -14.71 -2.93 -22.88
N ALA A 78 -14.22 -2.27 -23.93
CA ALA A 78 -12.97 -2.63 -24.60
C ALA A 78 -11.75 -2.61 -23.66
N ALA A 79 -11.66 -1.60 -22.79
CA ALA A 79 -10.58 -1.51 -21.79
C ALA A 79 -10.66 -2.64 -20.78
N MET A 80 -11.86 -2.92 -20.23
CA MET A 80 -12.05 -3.97 -19.23
C MET A 80 -11.79 -5.38 -19.79
N GLU A 81 -12.18 -5.63 -21.05
CA GLU A 81 -11.85 -6.89 -21.75
C GLU A 81 -10.33 -7.06 -21.89
N ALA A 82 -9.62 -6.02 -22.32
CA ALA A 82 -8.16 -6.06 -22.40
C ALA A 82 -7.49 -6.29 -21.03
N TYR A 83 -8.03 -5.73 -19.96
CA TYR A 83 -7.51 -5.92 -18.59
C TYR A 83 -7.75 -7.34 -18.08
N ALA A 84 -8.94 -7.89 -18.32
CA ALA A 84 -9.26 -9.28 -17.97
C ALA A 84 -8.41 -10.27 -18.76
N GLU A 85 -8.19 -10.05 -20.06
CA GLU A 85 -7.33 -10.87 -20.91
C GLU A 85 -5.86 -10.81 -20.46
N ALA A 86 -5.39 -9.65 -20.04
CA ALA A 86 -4.06 -9.50 -19.44
C ALA A 86 -3.90 -10.21 -18.09
N GLY A 87 -4.97 -10.75 -17.51
CA GLY A 87 -4.96 -11.52 -16.27
C GLY A 87 -5.08 -10.69 -15.00
N LEU A 88 -5.60 -9.45 -15.07
CA LEU A 88 -5.98 -8.67 -13.89
C LEU A 88 -7.23 -9.29 -13.22
N GLY A 89 -7.32 -9.16 -11.89
CA GLY A 89 -8.43 -9.65 -11.08
C GLY A 89 -9.44 -8.56 -10.73
N GLY A 90 -9.08 -7.29 -10.90
CA GLY A 90 -9.97 -6.17 -10.61
C GLY A 90 -9.31 -4.82 -10.80
N LEU A 91 -10.11 -3.78 -10.59
CA LEU A 91 -9.77 -2.39 -10.86
C LEU A 91 -10.20 -1.51 -9.69
N GLU A 92 -9.40 -0.49 -9.39
CA GLU A 92 -9.77 0.59 -8.48
C GLU A 92 -10.04 1.84 -9.32
N ILE A 93 -11.27 2.29 -9.32
CA ILE A 93 -11.68 3.48 -10.07
C ILE A 93 -11.31 4.73 -9.27
N THR A 94 -10.50 5.59 -9.87
CA THR A 94 -10.17 6.91 -9.32
C THR A 94 -10.37 7.97 -10.39
N PRO A 95 -11.47 8.76 -10.31
CA PRO A 95 -11.67 9.92 -11.19
C PRO A 95 -10.65 11.02 -10.87
N ILE A 96 -10.06 11.62 -11.91
CA ILE A 96 -9.05 12.67 -11.77
C ILE A 96 -9.23 13.77 -12.83
N TYR A 97 -8.33 14.75 -12.83
CA TYR A 97 -8.31 15.85 -13.78
C TYR A 97 -8.44 15.40 -15.27
N GLY A 98 -8.69 16.37 -16.14
CA GLY A 98 -9.04 16.14 -17.54
C GLY A 98 -7.88 16.16 -18.53
N VAL A 99 -8.24 15.98 -19.79
CA VAL A 99 -7.37 15.95 -20.97
C VAL A 99 -7.76 17.07 -21.92
N HIS A 100 -6.79 17.88 -22.37
CA HIS A 100 -7.02 18.95 -23.34
C HIS A 100 -7.56 18.40 -24.67
N GLY A 101 -8.63 19.04 -25.16
CA GLY A 101 -9.31 18.66 -26.39
C GLY A 101 -10.42 17.61 -26.22
N TYR A 102 -10.68 17.20 -24.96
CA TYR A 102 -11.74 16.25 -24.63
C TYR A 102 -12.73 16.79 -23.58
N GLU A 103 -12.75 18.12 -23.37
CA GLU A 103 -13.55 18.78 -22.32
C GLU A 103 -15.04 18.53 -22.46
N GLU A 104 -15.55 18.47 -23.70
CA GLU A 104 -16.97 18.21 -24.03
C GLU A 104 -17.44 16.80 -23.64
N ARG A 105 -16.48 15.88 -23.38
CA ARG A 105 -16.78 14.50 -22.96
C ARG A 105 -16.73 14.34 -21.44
N SER A 106 -16.39 15.40 -20.72
CA SER A 106 -16.20 15.34 -19.26
C SER A 106 -17.52 15.09 -18.55
N VAL A 107 -17.51 14.14 -17.62
CA VAL A 107 -18.66 13.83 -16.77
C VAL A 107 -18.33 14.21 -15.31
N LYS A 108 -19.19 15.04 -14.70
CA LYS A 108 -18.98 15.51 -13.33
C LYS A 108 -19.08 14.37 -12.33
N PHE A 109 -18.07 14.26 -11.46
CA PHE A 109 -18.01 13.24 -10.42
C PHE A 109 -19.29 13.25 -9.55
N LEU A 110 -19.83 12.06 -9.27
CA LEU A 110 -21.05 11.82 -8.50
C LEU A 110 -22.33 12.45 -9.09
N SER A 111 -22.30 12.96 -10.33
CA SER A 111 -23.53 13.33 -11.04
C SER A 111 -24.38 12.09 -11.39
N PRO A 112 -25.69 12.25 -11.69
CA PRO A 112 -26.50 11.12 -12.13
C PRO A 112 -25.93 10.36 -13.33
N GLU A 113 -25.35 11.08 -14.30
CA GLU A 113 -24.71 10.51 -15.48
C GLU A 113 -23.45 9.71 -15.10
N TRP A 114 -22.63 10.24 -14.19
CA TRP A 114 -21.48 9.52 -13.66
C TRP A 114 -21.91 8.23 -12.97
N ALA A 115 -22.96 8.30 -12.17
CA ALA A 115 -23.49 7.13 -11.46
C ALA A 115 -24.04 6.06 -12.44
N ASP A 116 -24.57 6.47 -13.59
CA ASP A 116 -25.00 5.54 -14.66
C ASP A 116 -23.81 4.81 -15.27
N TYR A 117 -22.72 5.52 -15.61
CA TYR A 117 -21.48 4.87 -16.09
C TYR A 117 -20.83 3.98 -15.04
N PHE A 118 -20.86 4.38 -13.77
CA PHE A 118 -20.37 3.55 -12.69
C PHE A 118 -21.17 2.24 -12.57
N GLY A 119 -22.52 2.33 -12.61
CA GLY A 119 -23.39 1.15 -12.64
C GLY A 119 -23.15 0.24 -13.85
N TYR A 120 -22.94 0.84 -15.05
CA TYR A 120 -22.53 0.09 -16.24
C TYR A 120 -21.21 -0.67 -16.01
N THR A 121 -20.22 0.00 -15.42
CA THR A 121 -18.91 -0.60 -15.13
C THR A 121 -19.00 -1.77 -14.15
N LEU A 122 -19.85 -1.67 -13.12
CA LEU A 122 -20.11 -2.78 -12.20
C LEU A 122 -20.73 -3.99 -12.93
N GLY A 123 -21.65 -3.75 -13.88
CA GLY A 123 -22.24 -4.80 -14.71
C GLY A 123 -21.21 -5.50 -15.59
N GLU A 124 -20.35 -4.74 -16.27
CA GLU A 124 -19.26 -5.29 -17.10
C GLU A 124 -18.22 -6.04 -16.26
N ALA A 125 -17.89 -5.52 -15.06
CA ALA A 125 -16.99 -6.20 -14.14
C ALA A 125 -17.53 -7.58 -13.73
N ALA A 126 -18.83 -7.67 -13.43
CA ALA A 126 -19.48 -8.94 -13.13
C ALA A 126 -19.42 -9.91 -14.33
N ARG A 127 -19.62 -9.41 -15.55
CA ARG A 127 -19.52 -10.23 -16.79
C ARG A 127 -18.12 -10.80 -17.00
N LEU A 128 -17.07 -10.03 -16.64
CA LEU A 128 -15.66 -10.36 -16.87
C LEU A 128 -14.96 -11.01 -15.67
N ASP A 129 -15.68 -11.28 -14.57
CA ASP A 129 -15.10 -11.74 -13.29
C ASP A 129 -14.00 -10.82 -12.75
N LEU A 130 -14.20 -9.51 -12.89
CA LEU A 130 -13.37 -8.47 -12.29
C LEU A 130 -14.00 -7.95 -10.99
N GLY A 131 -13.18 -7.64 -10.00
CA GLY A 131 -13.62 -6.89 -8.83
C GLY A 131 -13.48 -5.38 -9.06
N ILE A 132 -14.30 -4.59 -8.36
CA ILE A 132 -14.22 -3.13 -8.41
C ILE A 132 -14.07 -2.57 -7.00
N ASP A 133 -13.08 -1.69 -6.82
CA ASP A 133 -12.97 -0.76 -5.71
C ASP A 133 -13.20 0.66 -6.23
N LEU A 134 -13.64 1.58 -5.36
CA LEU A 134 -13.88 2.98 -5.72
C LEU A 134 -13.20 3.92 -4.73
N ALA A 135 -12.40 4.86 -5.25
CA ALA A 135 -11.85 5.94 -4.46
C ALA A 135 -12.97 6.86 -3.93
N MET A 136 -12.84 7.26 -2.67
CA MET A 136 -13.84 8.08 -1.98
C MET A 136 -13.70 9.59 -2.26
N ALA A 137 -12.89 9.97 -3.26
CA ALA A 137 -12.78 11.33 -3.75
C ALA A 137 -12.53 11.30 -5.26
N SER A 138 -12.67 12.43 -5.92
CA SER A 138 -12.10 12.62 -7.25
C SER A 138 -10.66 13.08 -7.07
N GLY A 139 -9.70 12.14 -7.09
CA GLY A 139 -8.36 12.32 -6.56
C GLY A 139 -8.30 11.98 -5.07
N TRP A 140 -7.51 12.69 -4.28
CA TRP A 140 -7.29 12.46 -2.84
C TRP A 140 -6.83 13.73 -2.10
N PRO A 141 -6.87 13.78 -0.73
CA PRO A 141 -7.68 12.95 0.16
C PRO A 141 -9.17 13.29 0.10
N PHE A 142 -9.98 12.79 1.05
CA PHE A 142 -11.41 13.06 1.13
C PHE A 142 -11.72 14.56 1.10
N GLY A 143 -12.54 14.97 0.13
CA GLY A 143 -12.90 16.36 -0.08
C GLY A 143 -13.78 16.53 -1.33
N GLY A 144 -14.17 17.77 -1.60
CA GLY A 144 -14.98 18.07 -2.77
C GLY A 144 -15.78 19.37 -2.62
N PRO A 145 -16.53 19.76 -3.66
CA PRO A 145 -17.28 21.02 -3.70
C PRO A 145 -18.44 21.07 -2.69
N TRP A 146 -18.84 19.95 -2.13
CA TRP A 146 -19.86 19.85 -1.06
C TRP A 146 -19.32 20.05 0.35
N VAL A 147 -18.00 20.12 0.52
CA VAL A 147 -17.38 20.41 1.82
C VAL A 147 -17.55 21.89 2.14
N THR A 148 -18.28 22.16 3.22
CA THR A 148 -18.52 23.54 3.68
C THR A 148 -17.30 24.07 4.44
N PRO A 149 -17.16 25.40 4.60
CA PRO A 149 -16.12 25.95 5.47
C PRO A 149 -16.22 25.48 6.93
N GLY A 150 -17.38 24.98 7.36
CA GLY A 150 -17.57 24.35 8.67
C GLY A 150 -16.89 22.98 8.78
N ASP A 151 -16.86 22.25 7.70
CA ASP A 151 -16.37 20.86 7.60
C ASP A 151 -14.94 20.75 7.05
N ALA A 152 -14.37 21.87 6.57
CA ALA A 152 -13.04 21.92 5.97
C ALA A 152 -11.91 21.81 7.01
N CYS A 153 -10.78 21.23 6.63
CA CYS A 153 -9.60 21.06 7.48
C CYS A 153 -9.06 22.40 8.00
N ARG A 154 -8.57 22.38 9.23
CA ARG A 154 -8.22 23.56 10.03
C ARG A 154 -6.76 23.60 10.45
N ASN A 155 -6.26 24.83 10.65
CA ASN A 155 -4.95 25.06 11.26
C ASN A 155 -5.08 25.93 12.53
N MET A 156 -4.09 25.81 13.40
CA MET A 156 -4.00 26.61 14.63
C MET A 156 -3.01 27.73 14.45
N GLU A 157 -3.45 28.95 14.72
CA GLU A 157 -2.58 30.12 14.78
C GLU A 157 -2.62 30.77 16.15
N THR A 158 -1.50 31.37 16.56
CA THR A 158 -1.38 31.99 17.91
C THR A 158 -0.81 33.38 17.83
N GLU A 159 -1.23 34.23 18.79
CA GLU A 159 -0.61 35.50 19.08
C GLU A 159 -0.29 35.61 20.56
N THR A 160 0.73 36.39 20.90
CA THR A 160 1.21 36.51 22.28
C THR A 160 1.53 37.95 22.63
N TRP A 161 1.09 38.40 23.80
CA TRP A 161 1.40 39.72 24.37
C TRP A 161 1.90 39.58 25.79
N THR A 162 2.66 40.55 26.23
CA THR A 162 3.11 40.67 27.64
C THR A 162 2.59 41.96 28.24
N LEU A 163 2.06 41.90 29.48
CA LEU A 163 1.53 43.00 30.22
C LEU A 163 2.12 43.04 31.63
N ARG A 164 2.37 44.24 32.14
CA ARG A 164 2.75 44.47 33.53
C ARG A 164 1.52 44.77 34.37
N GLU A 165 1.68 44.73 35.66
CA GLU A 165 0.64 45.16 36.60
C GLU A 165 0.03 46.51 36.23
N GLY A 166 -1.29 46.58 36.22
CA GLY A 166 -2.08 47.78 35.89
C GLY A 166 -2.21 48.06 34.39
N GLU A 167 -1.47 47.36 33.52
CA GLU A 167 -1.56 47.58 32.08
C GLU A 167 -2.82 46.91 31.47
N ARG A 168 -3.30 47.51 30.39
CA ARG A 168 -4.37 46.98 29.53
C ARG A 168 -3.81 46.69 28.14
N LEU A 169 -4.30 45.64 27.53
CA LEU A 169 -3.97 45.36 26.14
C LEU A 169 -4.64 46.41 25.23
N THR A 170 -3.82 47.13 24.45
CA THR A 170 -4.30 48.11 23.47
C THR A 170 -4.52 47.50 22.09
N ALA A 171 -3.83 46.40 21.78
CA ALA A 171 -4.04 45.65 20.56
C ALA A 171 -5.39 44.92 20.59
N LYS A 172 -5.99 44.72 19.42
CA LYS A 172 -7.18 43.89 19.28
C LYS A 172 -6.82 42.42 19.32
N VAL A 173 -7.56 41.62 20.07
CA VAL A 173 -7.51 40.16 20.05
C VAL A 173 -8.35 39.68 18.86
N ALA A 174 -7.83 39.90 17.69
CA ALA A 174 -8.46 39.55 16.43
C ALA A 174 -7.38 39.26 15.38
N LYS A 175 -7.59 38.26 14.58
CA LYS A 175 -6.66 37.85 13.53
C LYS A 175 -7.41 37.65 12.22
N ILE A 176 -6.83 38.19 11.16
CA ILE A 176 -7.28 37.91 9.79
C ILE A 176 -6.36 36.85 9.23
N GLN A 177 -6.95 35.80 8.66
CA GLN A 177 -6.20 34.75 7.97
C GLN A 177 -5.40 35.37 6.82
N GLU A 178 -4.11 35.04 6.77
CA GLU A 178 -3.26 35.49 5.68
C GLU A 178 -3.64 34.77 4.39
N PRO A 179 -3.81 35.51 3.27
CA PRO A 179 -4.14 34.91 2.00
C PRO A 179 -2.99 34.05 1.49
N LEU A 180 -3.34 32.90 0.94
CA LEU A 180 -2.40 31.98 0.30
C LEU A 180 -3.04 31.43 -0.96
N LEU A 181 -2.26 31.32 -2.02
CA LEU A 181 -2.64 30.62 -3.24
C LEU A 181 -1.46 29.78 -3.70
N ARG A 182 -1.66 28.50 -3.85
CA ARG A 182 -0.69 27.56 -4.46
C ARG A 182 -1.32 26.92 -5.68
N VAL A 183 -0.62 26.97 -6.80
CA VAL A 183 -1.02 26.36 -8.06
C VAL A 183 0.06 25.44 -8.58
N ILE A 184 -0.30 24.28 -9.06
CA ILE A 184 0.65 23.25 -9.55
C ILE A 184 1.25 23.66 -10.88
N THR A 185 0.49 24.31 -11.74
CA THR A 185 0.84 24.59 -13.14
C THR A 185 1.77 25.79 -13.35
N ARG A 186 2.28 26.40 -12.28
CA ARG A 186 3.12 27.61 -12.33
C ARG A 186 2.51 28.81 -13.08
N LYS A 187 1.19 28.83 -13.26
CA LYS A 187 0.48 29.99 -13.81
C LYS A 187 0.56 31.16 -12.80
N ASN A 188 0.75 32.37 -13.27
CA ASN A 188 0.67 33.57 -12.46
C ASN A 188 -0.81 33.87 -12.16
N LEU A 189 -1.35 33.23 -11.16
CA LEU A 189 -2.69 33.45 -10.65
C LEU A 189 -2.58 34.19 -9.31
N HIS A 190 -3.38 35.25 -9.12
CA HIS A 190 -3.44 36.00 -7.86
C HIS A 190 -4.74 35.68 -7.12
N ILE A 191 -4.70 35.76 -5.78
CA ILE A 191 -5.84 35.41 -4.92
C ILE A 191 -7.10 36.25 -5.20
N ASP A 192 -6.95 37.49 -5.63
CA ASP A 192 -8.06 38.39 -5.99
C ASP A 192 -8.80 37.99 -7.25
N GLN A 193 -8.25 37.08 -8.04
CA GLN A 193 -8.88 36.48 -9.21
C GLN A 193 -9.72 35.23 -8.83
N VAL A 194 -9.57 34.71 -7.62
CA VAL A 194 -10.23 33.51 -7.12
C VAL A 194 -11.38 33.88 -6.20
N ARG A 195 -12.58 33.48 -6.54
CA ARG A 195 -13.79 33.76 -5.75
C ARG A 195 -13.92 32.83 -4.55
N ASP A 196 -14.34 33.36 -3.41
CA ASP A 196 -14.73 32.62 -2.23
C ASP A 196 -16.25 32.33 -2.25
N PRO A 197 -16.76 31.09 -2.08
CA PRO A 197 -15.99 29.83 -1.89
C PRO A 197 -15.35 29.32 -3.19
N ILE A 198 -14.38 28.43 -3.06
CA ILE A 198 -13.61 27.91 -4.20
C ILE A 198 -14.48 27.30 -5.29
N GLY A 199 -15.57 26.62 -4.95
CA GLY A 199 -16.52 26.04 -5.88
C GLY A 199 -17.22 27.04 -6.81
N ALA A 200 -17.19 28.36 -6.47
CA ALA A 200 -17.71 29.41 -7.36
C ALA A 200 -16.85 29.62 -8.62
N ASN A 201 -15.72 28.90 -8.76
CA ASN A 201 -14.79 28.98 -9.87
C ASN A 201 -14.78 27.70 -10.73
N ALA A 202 -15.80 26.87 -10.64
CA ALA A 202 -15.85 25.51 -11.23
C ALA A 202 -15.37 25.46 -12.70
N ASP A 203 -15.73 26.45 -13.54
CA ASP A 203 -15.35 26.49 -14.95
C ASP A 203 -13.85 26.74 -15.19
N SER A 204 -13.12 27.16 -14.18
CA SER A 204 -11.69 27.52 -14.28
C SER A 204 -10.77 26.61 -13.48
N LEU A 205 -11.29 25.80 -12.56
CA LEU A 205 -10.49 25.01 -11.60
C LEU A 205 -9.56 24.04 -12.29
N GLN A 206 -10.03 23.32 -13.30
CA GLN A 206 -9.18 22.41 -14.09
C GLN A 206 -7.99 23.16 -14.71
N ALA A 207 -8.25 24.32 -15.33
CA ALA A 207 -7.22 25.12 -15.97
C ALA A 207 -6.26 25.78 -14.97
N TRP A 208 -6.70 26.09 -13.78
CA TRP A 208 -5.89 26.72 -12.72
C TRP A 208 -5.05 25.70 -11.95
N ALA A 209 -5.57 24.53 -11.71
CA ALA A 209 -4.92 23.47 -10.92
C ALA A 209 -4.43 24.00 -9.55
N ILE A 210 -5.36 24.60 -8.82
CA ILE A 210 -5.13 25.09 -7.45
C ILE A 210 -5.16 23.87 -6.52
N ASP A 211 -4.17 23.76 -5.66
CA ASP A 211 -4.09 22.69 -4.65
C ASP A 211 -4.15 23.21 -3.21
N GLN A 212 -4.01 24.54 -3.01
CA GLN A 212 -4.25 25.17 -1.73
C GLN A 212 -4.70 26.62 -1.91
N VAL A 213 -5.76 27.03 -1.19
CA VAL A 213 -6.22 28.41 -1.15
C VAL A 213 -6.67 28.81 0.25
N ARG A 214 -6.15 29.94 0.74
CA ARG A 214 -6.61 30.59 1.97
C ARG A 214 -7.17 31.95 1.61
N PHE A 215 -8.45 32.13 1.83
CA PHE A 215 -9.08 33.44 1.65
C PHE A 215 -8.88 34.32 2.90
N PRO A 216 -8.68 35.64 2.74
CA PRO A 216 -8.63 36.55 3.87
C PRO A 216 -10.00 36.63 4.56
N ARG A 217 -10.08 36.18 5.79
CA ARG A 217 -11.28 36.17 6.61
C ARG A 217 -10.93 36.24 8.09
N PRO A 218 -11.82 36.78 8.97
CA PRO A 218 -11.60 36.74 10.41
C PRO A 218 -11.49 35.30 10.90
N MET A 219 -10.41 35.00 11.63
CA MET A 219 -10.23 33.69 12.26
C MET A 219 -10.98 33.65 13.59
N PRO A 220 -11.80 32.62 13.87
CA PRO A 220 -12.46 32.46 15.16
C PRO A 220 -11.46 32.36 16.32
N LEU A 221 -11.63 33.19 17.36
CA LEU A 221 -10.88 33.04 18.60
C LEU A 221 -11.36 31.77 19.33
N GLN A 222 -10.46 30.88 19.64
CA GLN A 222 -10.73 29.61 20.33
C GLN A 222 -10.43 29.73 21.82
N ALA A 223 -9.38 30.46 22.18
CA ALA A 223 -9.01 30.73 23.57
C ALA A 223 -8.16 32.01 23.67
N LEU A 224 -8.33 32.77 24.74
CA LEU A 224 -7.37 33.76 25.21
C LEU A 224 -7.01 33.42 26.66
N MET A 225 -5.77 32.98 26.85
CA MET A 225 -5.28 32.59 28.17
C MET A 225 -4.25 33.60 28.71
N GLY A 226 -4.34 33.94 30.00
CA GLY A 226 -3.36 34.75 30.68
C GLY A 226 -2.56 33.89 31.65
N TYR A 227 -1.23 34.01 31.61
CA TYR A 227 -0.31 33.29 32.51
C TYR A 227 0.55 34.32 33.26
N SER A 228 0.47 34.31 34.59
CA SER A 228 1.29 35.19 35.42
C SER A 228 2.66 34.59 35.71
N SER A 229 3.65 35.43 35.95
CA SER A 229 4.96 35.00 36.44
C SER A 229 4.91 34.32 37.82
N GLY A 230 3.79 34.49 38.56
CA GLY A 230 3.54 33.80 39.82
C GLY A 230 2.79 32.47 39.70
N GLY A 231 2.57 31.96 38.46
CA GLY A 231 1.92 30.67 38.22
C GLY A 231 0.38 30.72 38.16
N GLN A 232 -0.24 31.89 38.23
CA GLN A 232 -1.68 32.01 38.07
C GLN A 232 -2.06 31.91 36.59
N ILE A 233 -3.14 31.17 36.28
CA ILE A 233 -3.67 30.97 34.92
C ILE A 233 -5.11 31.48 34.90
N LEU A 234 -5.46 32.26 33.88
CA LEU A 234 -6.82 32.82 33.71
C LEU A 234 -7.31 32.59 32.29
N ASP A 235 -8.52 32.08 32.15
CA ASP A 235 -9.26 32.13 30.89
C ASP A 235 -9.92 33.49 30.72
N LEU A 236 -9.46 34.23 29.73
CA LEU A 236 -9.93 35.58 29.40
C LEU A 236 -10.80 35.61 28.14
N THR A 237 -11.09 34.43 27.54
CA THR A 237 -11.78 34.29 26.24
C THR A 237 -13.12 35.03 26.24
N SER A 238 -13.92 34.89 27.29
CA SER A 238 -15.22 35.54 27.43
C SER A 238 -15.17 37.08 27.70
N ARG A 239 -13.96 37.62 27.97
CA ARG A 239 -13.74 39.07 28.18
C ARG A 239 -13.35 39.80 26.89
N VAL A 240 -13.22 39.04 25.77
CA VAL A 240 -12.97 39.64 24.46
C VAL A 240 -14.31 39.96 23.82
N SER A 241 -14.55 41.24 23.56
CA SER A 241 -15.74 41.71 22.86
C SER A 241 -15.69 41.35 21.35
N SER A 242 -16.84 41.46 20.68
CA SER A 242 -16.97 41.10 19.24
C SER A 242 -16.06 41.93 18.31
N ASP A 243 -15.61 43.13 18.78
CA ASP A 243 -14.65 43.94 18.03
C ASP A 243 -13.18 43.64 18.37
N GLY A 244 -12.92 42.57 19.16
CA GLY A 244 -11.60 42.16 19.61
C GLY A 244 -11.03 42.94 20.80
N THR A 245 -11.79 43.83 21.47
CA THR A 245 -11.30 44.54 22.64
C THR A 245 -11.30 43.63 23.86
N LEU A 246 -10.17 43.53 24.56
CA LEU A 246 -10.07 42.80 25.82
C LEU A 246 -10.46 43.72 26.99
N ASP A 247 -11.57 43.43 27.66
CA ASP A 247 -11.95 44.11 28.90
C ASP A 247 -11.28 43.46 30.12
N TRP A 248 -10.02 43.78 30.29
CA TRP A 248 -9.21 43.23 31.38
C TRP A 248 -8.01 44.16 31.68
N THR A 249 -7.72 44.34 32.96
CA THR A 249 -6.52 45.02 33.45
C THR A 249 -5.64 43.98 34.14
N ALA A 250 -4.34 43.93 33.82
CA ALA A 250 -3.42 42.97 34.40
C ALA A 250 -3.30 43.16 35.92
N PRO A 251 -3.60 42.12 36.72
CA PRO A 251 -3.35 42.13 38.17
C PRO A 251 -1.84 42.19 38.47
N ALA A 252 -1.50 42.16 39.80
CA ALA A 252 -0.11 42.19 40.25
C ALA A 252 0.78 41.14 39.53
N GLY A 253 1.99 41.57 39.15
CA GLY A 253 2.97 40.78 38.47
C GLY A 253 3.02 40.98 36.95
N ASN A 254 3.84 40.15 36.28
CA ASN A 254 3.96 40.12 34.81
C ASN A 254 3.06 39.03 34.23
N TRP A 255 2.35 39.35 33.18
CA TRP A 255 1.41 38.46 32.51
C TRP A 255 1.81 38.22 31.06
N THR A 256 1.74 36.99 30.63
CA THR A 256 1.80 36.58 29.20
C THR A 256 0.41 36.19 28.77
N LEU A 257 -0.12 36.84 27.75
CA LEU A 257 -1.40 36.50 27.13
C LEU A 257 -1.08 35.67 25.89
N VAL A 258 -1.78 34.55 25.72
CA VAL A 258 -1.71 33.71 24.52
C VAL A 258 -3.12 33.58 23.97
N ALA A 259 -3.34 34.10 22.77
CA ALA A 259 -4.55 33.88 22.00
C ALA A 259 -4.32 32.74 20.99
N LEU A 260 -5.31 31.86 20.86
CA LEU A 260 -5.35 30.79 19.87
C LEU A 260 -6.53 31.01 18.95
N PHE A 261 -6.27 31.01 17.65
CA PHE A 261 -7.25 31.18 16.59
C PHE A 261 -7.31 29.92 15.74
N GLY A 262 -8.53 29.46 15.39
CA GLY A 262 -8.75 28.37 14.44
C GLY A 262 -8.94 28.91 13.03
N GLY A 263 -7.96 28.72 12.17
CA GLY A 263 -8.01 29.11 10.76
C GLY A 263 -8.46 27.97 9.86
N TRP A 264 -8.49 28.23 8.56
CA TRP A 264 -8.71 27.24 7.53
C TRP A 264 -7.37 26.87 6.89
N HIS A 265 -7.04 25.59 6.86
CA HIS A 265 -5.80 25.13 6.24
C HIS A 265 -5.79 25.39 4.74
N GLY A 266 -6.96 25.25 4.09
CA GLY A 266 -7.15 25.58 2.68
C GLY A 266 -6.61 24.56 1.70
N LYS A 267 -6.23 23.37 2.16
CA LYS A 267 -5.90 22.24 1.27
C LYS A 267 -7.12 21.89 0.45
N LEU A 268 -6.91 21.72 -0.86
CA LEU A 268 -7.91 21.21 -1.80
C LEU A 268 -7.61 19.77 -2.17
N VAL A 269 -8.63 19.08 -2.66
CA VAL A 269 -8.46 17.73 -3.23
C VAL A 269 -7.41 17.77 -4.32
N GLU A 270 -6.41 16.92 -4.20
CA GLU A 270 -5.36 16.78 -5.19
C GLU A 270 -5.84 16.02 -6.41
N ARG A 271 -5.38 16.45 -7.58
CA ARG A 271 -5.67 15.78 -8.87
C ARG A 271 -7.16 15.69 -9.20
N ALA A 272 -8.01 16.49 -8.55
CA ALA A 272 -9.45 16.43 -8.71
C ALA A 272 -9.91 16.61 -10.17
N GLY A 273 -10.87 15.81 -10.57
CA GLY A 273 -11.60 15.95 -11.83
C GLY A 273 -12.83 16.85 -11.70
N PRO A 274 -13.49 17.18 -12.82
CA PRO A 274 -14.70 18.01 -12.82
C PRO A 274 -15.77 17.51 -11.87
N GLY A 275 -16.22 18.41 -10.97
CA GLY A 275 -17.22 18.10 -9.95
C GLY A 275 -16.67 17.49 -8.66
N GLY A 276 -15.35 17.32 -8.58
CA GLY A 276 -14.67 16.87 -7.35
C GLY A 276 -13.75 17.93 -6.72
N GLU A 277 -13.58 19.09 -7.38
CA GLU A 277 -12.69 20.13 -6.88
C GLU A 277 -13.31 20.86 -5.68
N GLY A 278 -12.63 20.89 -4.56
CA GLY A 278 -13.10 21.54 -3.35
C GLY A 278 -12.17 21.36 -2.16
N ASP A 279 -12.61 21.85 -1.02
CA ASP A 279 -11.86 21.74 0.24
C ASP A 279 -11.75 20.28 0.70
N VAL A 280 -10.61 19.95 1.32
CA VAL A 280 -10.41 18.70 2.05
C VAL A 280 -11.12 18.81 3.41
N ILE A 281 -11.74 17.71 3.84
CA ILE A 281 -12.50 17.66 5.11
C ILE A 281 -11.60 17.76 6.35
N ASP A 282 -12.19 18.16 7.47
CA ASP A 282 -11.60 18.01 8.80
C ASP A 282 -11.67 16.54 9.25
N HIS A 283 -10.60 15.78 9.05
CA HIS A 283 -10.51 14.37 9.44
C HIS A 283 -10.56 14.12 10.95
N PHE A 284 -10.42 15.16 11.77
CA PHE A 284 -10.59 15.05 13.22
C PHE A 284 -12.05 15.20 13.66
N SER A 285 -12.93 15.67 12.77
CA SER A 285 -14.33 15.99 13.06
C SER A 285 -15.28 14.86 12.64
N ALA A 286 -15.91 14.21 13.61
CA ALA A 286 -16.96 13.22 13.35
C ALA A 286 -18.10 13.78 12.49
N THR A 287 -18.49 15.04 12.72
CA THR A 287 -19.57 15.70 11.97
C THR A 287 -19.19 15.91 10.50
N ALA A 288 -17.96 16.38 10.24
CA ALA A 288 -17.49 16.57 8.87
C ALA A 288 -17.46 15.24 8.08
N ILE A 289 -17.03 14.15 8.74
CA ILE A 289 -17.06 12.80 8.14
C ILE A 289 -18.50 12.36 7.87
N ASP A 290 -19.44 12.54 8.81
CA ASP A 290 -20.84 12.16 8.60
C ASP A 290 -21.47 12.91 7.43
N HIS A 291 -21.22 14.22 7.30
CA HIS A 291 -21.69 15.02 6.17
C HIS A 291 -21.09 14.53 4.86
N TYR A 292 -19.79 14.19 4.85
CA TYR A 292 -19.11 13.68 3.70
C TYR A 292 -19.68 12.35 3.21
N LEU A 293 -19.84 11.39 4.10
CA LEU A 293 -20.38 10.06 3.79
C LEU A 293 -21.84 10.14 3.35
N HIS A 294 -22.64 11.03 3.97
CA HIS A 294 -24.02 11.26 3.56
C HIS A 294 -24.14 11.79 2.12
N HIS A 295 -23.13 12.51 1.61
CA HIS A 295 -23.14 12.94 0.20
C HIS A 295 -23.05 11.75 -0.74
N PHE A 296 -22.25 10.73 -0.43
CA PHE A 296 -22.21 9.47 -1.19
C PHE A 296 -23.53 8.71 -1.10
N ASP A 297 -24.14 8.61 0.09
CA ASP A 297 -25.45 7.99 0.25
C ASP A 297 -26.50 8.63 -0.66
N THR A 298 -26.50 9.95 -0.77
CA THR A 298 -27.47 10.69 -1.58
C THR A 298 -27.19 10.62 -3.07
N SER A 299 -25.92 10.73 -3.47
CA SER A 299 -25.52 10.73 -4.89
C SER A 299 -25.67 9.36 -5.54
N LEU A 300 -25.49 8.29 -4.79
CA LEU A 300 -25.59 6.91 -5.25
C LEU A 300 -26.91 6.24 -4.83
N ALA A 301 -27.86 7.01 -4.29
CA ALA A 301 -29.15 6.49 -3.87
C ALA A 301 -29.86 5.77 -5.04
N ASN A 302 -30.45 4.63 -4.74
CA ASN A 302 -31.15 3.77 -5.71
C ASN A 302 -30.27 3.15 -6.80
N ARG A 303 -28.93 3.13 -6.64
CA ARG A 303 -28.02 2.37 -7.49
C ARG A 303 -27.73 1.02 -6.88
N ASP A 304 -27.59 0.00 -7.73
CA ASP A 304 -27.12 -1.31 -7.28
C ASP A 304 -25.58 -1.28 -7.16
N LEU A 305 -25.09 -1.30 -5.92
CA LEU A 305 -23.66 -1.29 -5.61
C LEU A 305 -23.15 -2.70 -5.23
N SER A 306 -23.93 -3.76 -5.41
CA SER A 306 -23.53 -5.12 -5.02
C SER A 306 -22.26 -5.61 -5.72
N GLY A 307 -21.90 -5.03 -6.86
CA GLY A 307 -20.64 -5.27 -7.58
C GLY A 307 -19.42 -4.53 -7.01
N LEU A 308 -19.62 -3.52 -6.16
CA LEU A 308 -18.54 -2.81 -5.48
C LEU A 308 -18.02 -3.65 -4.31
N ARG A 309 -16.71 -3.94 -4.32
CA ARG A 309 -16.06 -4.67 -3.22
C ARG A 309 -15.69 -3.75 -2.06
N ALA A 310 -14.92 -2.72 -2.36
CA ALA A 310 -14.38 -1.83 -1.34
C ALA A 310 -14.48 -0.35 -1.71
N TRP A 311 -14.70 0.46 -0.69
CA TRP A 311 -14.40 1.87 -0.73
C TRP A 311 -12.92 2.07 -0.43
N PHE A 312 -12.24 2.89 -1.23
CA PHE A 312 -10.81 3.11 -1.14
C PHE A 312 -10.48 4.53 -0.68
N ASN A 313 -9.48 4.66 0.18
CA ASN A 313 -8.80 5.91 0.48
C ASN A 313 -7.32 5.76 0.15
N ASP A 314 -6.82 6.70 -0.65
CA ASP A 314 -5.42 6.89 -0.98
C ASP A 314 -4.65 7.47 0.22
N SER A 315 -3.44 7.95 0.01
CA SER A 315 -2.62 8.59 1.03
C SER A 315 -3.28 9.84 1.63
N TYR A 316 -2.94 10.12 2.88
CA TYR A 316 -3.36 11.31 3.60
C TYR A 316 -2.40 12.46 3.26
N GLU A 317 -2.63 13.13 2.14
CA GLU A 317 -1.75 14.21 1.67
C GLU A 317 -2.22 15.61 2.08
N VAL A 318 -2.84 15.74 3.25
CA VAL A 318 -3.23 17.06 3.78
C VAL A 318 -2.01 17.90 4.13
N ASP A 319 -0.98 17.27 4.62
CA ASP A 319 0.31 17.86 5.01
C ASP A 319 1.27 18.10 3.84
N ASP A 320 0.94 17.64 2.64
CA ASP A 320 1.66 18.01 1.39
C ASP A 320 1.35 19.45 0.92
N ALA A 321 0.86 20.26 1.83
CA ALA A 321 0.51 21.67 1.62
C ALA A 321 1.35 22.58 2.53
N ARG A 322 1.19 23.91 2.39
CA ARG A 322 1.90 24.84 3.25
C ARG A 322 1.22 24.95 4.62
N GLY A 323 1.93 24.57 5.66
CA GLY A 323 1.49 24.55 7.06
C GLY A 323 0.83 23.22 7.44
N GLU A 324 0.41 23.10 8.67
CA GLU A 324 -0.13 21.90 9.26
C GLU A 324 -1.66 22.01 9.39
N ALA A 325 -2.38 20.93 9.07
CA ALA A 325 -3.79 20.83 9.45
C ALA A 325 -3.87 20.22 10.87
N ASP A 326 -3.65 21.03 11.87
CA ASP A 326 -3.35 20.62 13.25
C ASP A 326 -4.39 21.04 14.28
N PHE A 327 -5.59 21.40 13.82
CA PHE A 327 -6.66 21.88 14.68
C PHE A 327 -8.05 21.39 14.23
N THR A 328 -8.92 21.21 15.20
CA THR A 328 -10.36 21.02 15.01
C THR A 328 -11.12 21.82 16.08
N PRO A 329 -12.34 22.34 15.80
CA PRO A 329 -13.08 23.15 16.78
C PRO A 329 -13.32 22.49 18.13
N HIS A 330 -13.42 21.16 18.19
CA HIS A 330 -13.66 20.39 19.42
C HIS A 330 -12.39 19.89 20.11
N LEU A 331 -11.21 20.34 19.68
CA LEU A 331 -9.93 19.85 20.18
C LEU A 331 -9.80 19.91 21.70
N PHE A 332 -10.15 21.03 22.32
CA PHE A 332 -9.97 21.21 23.78
C PHE A 332 -10.85 20.27 24.60
N ASP A 333 -12.10 20.07 24.19
CA ASP A 333 -13.03 19.17 24.86
C ASP A 333 -12.60 17.71 24.71
N GLU A 334 -12.23 17.30 23.49
CA GLU A 334 -11.73 15.95 23.22
C GLU A 334 -10.38 15.67 23.90
N PHE A 335 -9.50 16.66 23.95
CA PHE A 335 -8.25 16.55 24.67
C PHE A 335 -8.48 16.36 26.17
N GLN A 336 -9.31 17.22 26.79
CA GLN A 336 -9.61 17.12 28.22
C GLN A 336 -10.27 15.78 28.59
N LYS A 337 -11.19 15.32 27.75
CA LYS A 337 -11.86 14.03 27.92
C LYS A 337 -10.86 12.85 27.90
N ARG A 338 -9.89 12.89 26.99
CA ARG A 338 -8.93 11.80 26.77
C ARG A 338 -7.72 11.87 27.69
N ARG A 339 -7.18 13.05 27.94
CA ARG A 339 -5.92 13.25 28.68
C ARG A 339 -6.13 13.66 30.13
N GLY A 340 -7.36 14.04 30.52
CA GLY A 340 -7.73 14.32 31.92
C GLY A 340 -7.33 15.70 32.42
N TYR A 341 -6.89 16.61 31.55
CA TYR A 341 -6.55 17.97 31.89
C TYR A 341 -6.85 18.92 30.72
N ASP A 342 -6.97 20.26 31.04
CA ASP A 342 -7.27 21.25 30.02
C ASP A 342 -5.99 21.71 29.29
N LEU A 343 -5.91 21.47 27.98
CA LEU A 343 -4.78 21.89 27.14
C LEU A 343 -4.56 23.40 27.19
N ARG A 344 -5.64 24.21 27.39
CA ARG A 344 -5.54 25.66 27.44
C ARG A 344 -4.63 26.13 28.58
N HIS A 345 -4.53 25.39 29.68
CA HIS A 345 -3.61 25.71 30.76
C HIS A 345 -2.13 25.50 30.36
N TYR A 346 -1.85 24.78 29.29
CA TYR A 346 -0.50 24.38 28.86
C TYR A 346 -0.15 24.89 27.45
N LEU A 347 -0.83 25.95 26.94
CA LEU A 347 -0.46 26.51 25.62
C LEU A 347 1.00 26.97 25.54
N PRO A 348 1.63 27.54 26.59
CA PRO A 348 3.06 27.83 26.57
C PRO A 348 3.90 26.57 26.31
N ALA A 349 3.54 25.44 26.91
CA ALA A 349 4.23 24.17 26.70
C ALA A 349 4.03 23.61 25.29
N LEU A 350 2.80 23.67 24.77
CA LEU A 350 2.49 23.30 23.38
C LEU A 350 3.30 24.15 22.38
N LEU A 351 3.56 25.41 22.70
CA LEU A 351 4.38 26.33 21.91
C LEU A 351 5.90 26.22 22.18
N GLY A 352 6.34 25.25 23.00
CA GLY A 352 7.73 25.03 23.34
C GLY A 352 8.34 26.09 24.27
N ARG A 353 7.52 26.79 25.07
CA ARG A 353 7.91 27.92 25.92
C ARG A 353 7.94 27.59 27.42
N ASP A 354 7.84 26.34 27.78
CA ASP A 354 7.98 25.81 29.13
C ASP A 354 9.28 24.96 29.24
N SER A 355 9.45 24.22 30.33
CA SER A 355 10.56 23.27 30.46
C SER A 355 10.53 22.20 29.35
N ALA A 356 11.70 21.69 29.00
CA ALA A 356 11.79 20.67 27.95
C ALA A 356 10.94 19.42 28.22
N ASP A 357 10.84 19.03 29.52
CA ASP A 357 10.04 17.88 29.95
C ASP A 357 8.53 18.17 29.79
N ILE A 358 8.04 19.30 30.29
CA ILE A 358 6.62 19.66 30.17
C ILE A 358 6.23 19.81 28.69
N ASN A 359 7.07 20.47 27.89
CA ASN A 359 6.85 20.62 26.46
C ASN A 359 6.70 19.24 25.77
N ALA A 360 7.64 18.30 26.02
CA ALA A 360 7.59 16.98 25.42
C ALA A 360 6.35 16.19 25.82
N ARG A 361 5.95 16.26 27.10
CA ARG A 361 4.75 15.56 27.60
C ARG A 361 3.46 16.10 27.05
N VAL A 362 3.31 17.42 26.99
CA VAL A 362 2.11 18.08 26.43
C VAL A 362 2.02 17.82 24.92
N LEU A 363 3.15 17.86 24.20
CA LEU A 363 3.20 17.50 22.78
C LEU A 363 2.82 16.02 22.54
N THR A 364 3.27 15.12 23.40
CA THR A 364 2.86 13.70 23.35
C THR A 364 1.34 13.57 23.44
N ASP A 365 0.73 14.16 24.49
CA ASP A 365 -0.71 14.10 24.71
C ASP A 365 -1.51 14.77 23.56
N TYR A 366 -0.99 15.87 23.00
CA TYR A 366 -1.59 16.55 21.87
C TYR A 366 -1.58 15.68 20.60
N ARG A 367 -0.41 15.14 20.20
CA ARG A 367 -0.28 14.30 19.01
C ARG A 367 -1.06 13.00 19.14
N GLU A 368 -1.02 12.40 20.32
CA GLU A 368 -1.80 11.18 20.60
C GLU A 368 -3.32 11.47 20.55
N THR A 369 -3.76 12.68 20.95
CA THR A 369 -5.16 13.09 20.82
C THR A 369 -5.57 13.20 19.35
N LEU A 370 -4.75 13.84 18.50
CA LEU A 370 -5.02 13.93 17.07
C LEU A 370 -5.04 12.54 16.42
N SER A 371 -4.11 11.66 16.81
CA SER A 371 -4.07 10.26 16.37
C SER A 371 -5.35 9.50 16.72
N ASP A 372 -5.83 9.63 17.96
CA ASP A 372 -7.10 9.04 18.40
C ASP A 372 -8.29 9.57 17.60
N LEU A 373 -8.32 10.89 17.31
CA LEU A 373 -9.41 11.51 16.54
C LEU A 373 -9.45 11.00 15.11
N ILE A 374 -8.33 10.88 14.41
CA ILE A 374 -8.28 10.29 13.07
C ILE A 374 -8.75 8.83 13.10
N LEU A 375 -8.30 8.06 14.08
CA LEU A 375 -8.72 6.67 14.21
C LEU A 375 -10.23 6.54 14.41
N GLU A 376 -10.78 7.25 15.40
CA GLU A 376 -12.16 7.06 15.87
C GLU A 376 -13.18 7.84 15.01
N ASN A 377 -12.87 9.11 14.68
CA ASN A 377 -13.79 9.98 13.96
C ASN A 377 -13.74 9.81 12.44
N TYR A 378 -12.60 9.37 11.90
CA TYR A 378 -12.45 9.14 10.47
C TYR A 378 -12.46 7.65 10.13
N THR A 379 -11.39 6.90 10.44
CA THR A 379 -11.20 5.55 9.91
C THR A 379 -12.26 4.57 10.40
N GLN A 380 -12.54 4.52 11.71
CA GLN A 380 -13.56 3.61 12.26
C GLN A 380 -14.97 4.02 11.82
N ARG A 381 -15.28 5.32 11.78
CA ARG A 381 -16.59 5.82 11.36
C ARG A 381 -16.85 5.51 9.89
N TRP A 382 -15.85 5.68 9.02
CA TRP A 382 -15.90 5.31 7.61
C TRP A 382 -16.07 3.80 7.42
N HIS A 383 -15.31 2.99 8.17
CA HIS A 383 -15.46 1.54 8.19
C HIS A 383 -16.90 1.13 8.58
N ASP A 384 -17.43 1.67 9.68
CA ASP A 384 -18.77 1.34 10.15
C ASP A 384 -19.88 1.73 9.15
N TRP A 385 -19.69 2.85 8.45
CA TRP A 385 -20.59 3.27 7.38
C TRP A 385 -20.52 2.29 6.19
N ALA A 386 -19.33 1.91 5.74
CA ALA A 386 -19.16 0.95 4.64
C ALA A 386 -19.78 -0.41 4.97
N GLN A 387 -19.56 -0.92 6.18
CA GLN A 387 -20.13 -2.19 6.65
C GLN A 387 -21.66 -2.18 6.67
N LYS A 388 -22.31 -1.06 7.02
CA LYS A 388 -23.76 -0.91 6.94
C LYS A 388 -24.27 -1.04 5.51
N GLY A 389 -23.51 -0.62 4.51
CA GLY A 389 -23.77 -0.80 3.09
C GLY A 389 -23.42 -2.19 2.55
N GLY A 390 -22.84 -3.07 3.37
CA GLY A 390 -22.38 -4.39 2.94
C GLY A 390 -21.03 -4.39 2.22
N HIS A 391 -20.28 -3.30 2.33
CA HIS A 391 -18.96 -3.11 1.69
C HIS A 391 -17.85 -3.11 2.73
N ILE A 392 -16.61 -3.28 2.26
CA ILE A 392 -15.41 -3.16 3.06
C ILE A 392 -14.66 -1.88 2.73
N ILE A 393 -13.66 -1.52 3.58
CA ILE A 393 -12.76 -0.42 3.28
C ILE A 393 -11.34 -0.92 3.03
N ARG A 394 -10.68 -0.32 2.04
CA ARG A 394 -9.25 -0.44 1.78
C ARG A 394 -8.61 0.92 1.99
N ASN A 395 -7.63 0.99 2.89
CA ASN A 395 -7.07 2.26 3.35
C ASN A 395 -5.55 2.25 3.29
N GLN A 396 -4.99 3.20 2.55
CA GLN A 396 -3.55 3.40 2.53
C GLN A 396 -3.06 4.09 3.80
N ALA A 397 -3.84 5.01 4.39
CA ALA A 397 -3.56 5.72 5.64
C ALA A 397 -2.17 6.41 5.72
N HIS A 398 -1.38 6.29 4.67
CA HIS A 398 -0.03 6.83 4.56
C HIS A 398 -0.07 8.37 4.66
N GLY A 399 0.90 8.96 5.36
CA GLY A 399 0.95 10.41 5.61
C GLY A 399 0.07 10.90 6.75
N ALA A 400 -0.86 10.09 7.29
CA ALA A 400 -1.71 10.52 8.40
C ALA A 400 -0.89 10.82 9.68
N PRO A 401 -1.19 11.92 10.41
CA PRO A 401 -0.50 12.26 11.65
C PRO A 401 -1.00 11.40 12.83
N ALA A 402 -0.96 10.09 12.69
CA ALA A 402 -1.51 9.13 13.63
C ALA A 402 -0.68 7.86 13.68
N HIS A 403 -0.97 6.97 14.64
CA HIS A 403 -0.33 5.66 14.71
C HIS A 403 -0.81 4.77 13.56
N ILE A 404 0.02 4.61 12.53
CA ILE A 404 -0.33 3.91 11.29
C ILE A 404 -0.84 2.47 11.54
N LEU A 405 -0.27 1.74 12.50
CA LEU A 405 -0.69 0.38 12.81
C LEU A 405 -2.14 0.32 13.32
N ASP A 406 -2.58 1.34 14.04
CA ASP A 406 -3.95 1.40 14.56
C ASP A 406 -4.95 1.79 13.46
N LEU A 407 -4.56 2.68 12.53
CA LEU A 407 -5.37 3.01 11.35
C LEU A 407 -5.55 1.79 10.44
N TYR A 408 -4.48 1.04 10.18
CA TYR A 408 -4.54 -0.20 9.42
C TYR A 408 -5.38 -1.28 10.11
N ALA A 409 -5.35 -1.32 11.45
CA ALA A 409 -6.19 -2.25 12.22
C ALA A 409 -7.69 -1.96 12.06
N ALA A 410 -8.06 -0.70 11.83
CA ALA A 410 -9.43 -0.28 11.61
C ALA A 410 -9.93 -0.50 10.17
N ALA A 411 -9.04 -0.70 9.18
CA ALA A 411 -9.42 -1.01 7.82
C ALA A 411 -9.57 -2.51 7.58
N ASP A 412 -10.42 -2.94 6.64
CA ASP A 412 -10.54 -4.35 6.27
C ASP A 412 -9.32 -4.84 5.48
N ILE A 413 -8.83 -4.00 4.55
CA ILE A 413 -7.61 -4.25 3.80
C ILE A 413 -6.65 -3.08 4.04
N PRO A 414 -5.61 -3.26 4.86
CA PRO A 414 -4.54 -2.28 4.97
C PRO A 414 -3.72 -2.25 3.68
N GLU A 415 -3.39 -1.05 3.21
CA GLU A 415 -2.56 -0.84 2.02
C GLU A 415 -1.31 -0.05 2.34
N THR A 416 -0.22 -0.38 1.68
CA THR A 416 1.07 0.32 1.79
C THR A 416 1.65 0.62 0.43
N GLU A 417 2.69 1.46 0.39
CA GLU A 417 3.43 1.82 -0.81
C GLU A 417 4.93 1.97 -0.55
N GLY A 418 5.71 2.21 -1.60
CA GLY A 418 7.12 2.54 -1.57
C GLY A 418 8.04 1.32 -1.70
N GLU A 419 9.34 1.54 -1.56
CA GLU A 419 10.39 0.53 -1.81
C GLU A 419 11.13 0.11 -0.53
N ASP A 420 10.79 0.69 0.62
CA ASP A 420 11.41 0.36 1.90
C ASP A 420 10.70 -0.80 2.58
N ILE A 421 11.36 -1.95 2.67
CA ILE A 421 10.83 -3.16 3.29
C ILE A 421 10.29 -2.94 4.71
N ILE A 422 10.93 -2.05 5.49
CA ILE A 422 10.53 -1.75 6.87
C ILE A 422 9.19 -1.01 6.89
N LYS A 423 8.99 -0.07 5.96
CA LYS A 423 7.71 0.64 5.76
C LYS A 423 6.64 -0.32 5.23
N VAL A 424 6.97 -1.07 4.17
CA VAL A 424 6.02 -1.97 3.51
C VAL A 424 5.44 -3.01 4.46
N LYS A 425 6.24 -3.54 5.39
CA LYS A 425 5.79 -4.52 6.41
C LYS A 425 4.73 -3.98 7.37
N THR A 426 4.48 -2.69 7.47
CA THR A 426 3.48 -2.15 8.41
C THR A 426 2.08 -2.66 8.12
N ALA A 427 1.66 -2.67 6.85
CA ALA A 427 0.34 -3.15 6.45
C ALA A 427 0.17 -4.67 6.64
N SER A 428 1.15 -5.46 6.18
CA SER A 428 1.11 -6.93 6.35
C SER A 428 1.17 -7.34 7.82
N SER A 429 2.01 -6.67 8.63
CA SER A 429 2.08 -6.93 10.07
C SER A 429 0.74 -6.74 10.75
N VAL A 430 0.04 -5.63 10.44
CA VAL A 430 -1.29 -5.39 11.00
C VAL A 430 -2.31 -6.40 10.51
N ALA A 431 -2.29 -6.76 9.23
CA ALA A 431 -3.17 -7.82 8.73
C ALA A 431 -2.96 -9.12 9.53
N HIS A 432 -1.69 -9.48 9.81
CA HIS A 432 -1.35 -10.67 10.57
C HIS A 432 -1.81 -10.59 12.04
N VAL A 433 -1.47 -9.50 12.76
CA VAL A 433 -1.80 -9.38 14.20
C VAL A 433 -3.27 -9.12 14.48
N THR A 434 -4.05 -8.78 13.46
CA THR A 434 -5.53 -8.61 13.55
C THR A 434 -6.31 -9.71 12.85
N GLY A 435 -5.64 -10.69 12.23
CA GLY A 435 -6.29 -11.84 11.59
C GLY A 435 -6.94 -11.53 10.25
N LYS A 436 -6.55 -10.44 9.57
CA LYS A 436 -7.04 -10.10 8.24
C LYS A 436 -6.37 -10.97 7.18
N LYS A 437 -7.13 -11.32 6.14
CA LYS A 437 -6.64 -12.21 5.07
C LYS A 437 -5.76 -11.50 4.04
N LEU A 438 -6.08 -10.24 3.76
CA LEU A 438 -5.43 -9.46 2.72
C LEU A 438 -4.67 -8.29 3.29
N ALA A 439 -3.50 -8.03 2.73
CA ALA A 439 -2.74 -6.80 2.83
C ALA A 439 -2.35 -6.40 1.42
N SER A 440 -2.69 -5.18 1.01
CA SER A 440 -2.45 -4.70 -0.35
C SER A 440 -1.29 -3.72 -0.43
N SER A 441 -0.86 -3.47 -1.66
CA SER A 441 0.15 -2.46 -1.95
C SER A 441 -0.17 -1.69 -3.21
N GLU A 442 0.09 -0.39 -3.17
CA GLU A 442 0.35 0.40 -4.36
C GLU A 442 1.75 0.04 -4.89
N SER A 443 1.83 -0.47 -6.11
CA SER A 443 3.03 -1.10 -6.62
C SER A 443 3.54 -0.46 -7.90
N ALA A 444 4.87 -0.28 -7.97
CA ALA A 444 5.61 0.27 -9.11
C ALA A 444 5.36 1.76 -9.40
N THR A 445 4.89 2.54 -8.41
CA THR A 445 4.81 4.00 -8.48
C THR A 445 6.21 4.58 -8.55
N TRP A 446 6.49 5.36 -9.58
CA TRP A 446 7.81 5.97 -9.79
C TRP A 446 8.98 4.97 -9.69
N LEU A 447 8.77 3.70 -10.13
CA LEU A 447 9.83 2.69 -10.13
C LEU A 447 11.07 3.19 -10.88
N LYS A 448 10.86 3.97 -11.95
CA LYS A 448 11.83 4.80 -12.66
C LYS A 448 11.12 6.05 -13.16
N ASP A 449 11.79 6.83 -14.01
CA ASP A 449 11.10 7.87 -14.75
C ASP A 449 10.26 7.25 -15.90
N HIS A 450 9.48 8.08 -16.57
CA HIS A 450 8.57 7.63 -17.63
C HIS A 450 9.28 6.82 -18.71
N PHE A 451 8.63 5.76 -19.18
CA PHE A 451 9.05 4.91 -20.32
C PHE A 451 10.35 4.12 -20.13
N GLU A 452 10.84 3.98 -18.91
CA GLU A 452 12.10 3.34 -18.60
C GLU A 452 11.97 1.98 -17.93
N ALA A 453 10.89 1.73 -17.21
CA ALA A 453 10.71 0.49 -16.44
C ALA A 453 10.30 -0.69 -17.32
N SER A 454 11.00 -1.81 -17.16
CA SER A 454 10.70 -3.09 -17.80
C SER A 454 9.85 -3.99 -16.89
N LEU A 455 9.28 -5.07 -17.45
CA LEU A 455 8.55 -6.10 -16.68
C LEU A 455 9.46 -6.82 -15.67
N GLU A 456 10.76 -6.95 -15.97
CA GLU A 456 11.76 -7.48 -15.03
C GLU A 456 11.81 -6.62 -13.75
N GLU A 457 11.94 -5.30 -13.91
CA GLU A 457 12.06 -4.36 -12.80
C GLU A 457 10.77 -4.28 -11.99
N VAL A 458 9.62 -4.31 -12.66
CA VAL A 458 8.32 -4.43 -11.99
C VAL A 458 8.24 -5.73 -11.19
N LYS A 459 8.69 -6.86 -11.75
CA LYS A 459 8.73 -8.14 -11.04
C LYS A 459 9.61 -8.07 -9.79
N GLN A 460 10.77 -7.45 -9.88
CA GLN A 460 11.68 -7.29 -8.74
C GLN A 460 11.09 -6.39 -7.63
N ALA A 461 10.38 -5.33 -8.00
CA ALA A 461 9.66 -4.48 -7.06
C ALA A 461 8.52 -5.25 -6.38
N VAL A 462 7.74 -6.00 -7.15
CA VAL A 462 6.66 -6.84 -6.61
C VAL A 462 7.20 -7.92 -5.67
N ASP A 463 8.33 -8.53 -5.97
CA ASP A 463 8.96 -9.51 -5.07
C ASP A 463 9.25 -8.92 -3.68
N LEU A 464 9.63 -7.64 -3.59
CA LEU A 464 9.84 -6.97 -2.32
C LEU A 464 8.55 -6.88 -1.50
N PHE A 465 7.43 -6.51 -2.14
CA PHE A 465 6.12 -6.50 -1.47
C PHE A 465 5.72 -7.89 -0.99
N LEU A 466 5.85 -8.91 -1.84
CA LEU A 466 5.54 -10.31 -1.49
C LEU A 466 6.39 -10.80 -0.31
N LEU A 467 7.70 -10.49 -0.30
CA LEU A 467 8.62 -10.80 0.79
C LEU A 467 8.28 -10.04 2.09
N ALA A 468 7.72 -8.84 1.98
CA ALA A 468 7.22 -8.09 3.13
C ALA A 468 5.93 -8.68 3.72
N GLY A 469 5.29 -9.65 3.05
CA GLY A 469 4.03 -10.27 3.48
C GLY A 469 2.78 -9.68 2.84
N ILE A 470 2.94 -8.76 1.90
CA ILE A 470 1.84 -8.30 1.05
C ILE A 470 1.40 -9.48 0.18
N ASN A 471 0.09 -9.64 0.02
CA ASN A 471 -0.49 -10.75 -0.73
C ASN A 471 -1.63 -10.30 -1.67
N HIS A 472 -1.76 -9.00 -1.90
CA HIS A 472 -2.75 -8.42 -2.81
C HIS A 472 -2.16 -7.20 -3.53
N ILE A 473 -1.55 -7.44 -4.67
CA ILE A 473 -0.82 -6.44 -5.47
C ILE A 473 -1.81 -5.58 -6.27
N PHE A 474 -1.68 -4.25 -6.14
CA PHE A 474 -2.28 -3.26 -7.03
C PHE A 474 -1.20 -2.54 -7.80
N TYR A 475 -1.28 -2.56 -9.11
CA TYR A 475 -0.41 -1.72 -9.93
C TYR A 475 -0.83 -0.25 -9.85
N HIS A 476 0.14 0.63 -9.90
CA HIS A 476 -0.08 2.06 -10.04
C HIS A 476 0.44 2.51 -11.43
N GLY A 477 -0.30 2.63 -12.50
CA GLY A 477 -1.64 2.03 -12.60
C GLY A 477 -1.99 2.09 -14.09
N THR A 478 -3.23 1.82 -14.45
CA THR A 478 -3.71 1.95 -15.83
C THR A 478 -4.62 3.16 -15.98
N THR A 479 -4.59 3.80 -17.15
CA THR A 479 -5.44 4.96 -17.44
C THR A 479 -6.52 4.54 -18.43
N TYR A 480 -7.77 4.94 -18.19
CA TYR A 480 -8.76 4.90 -19.24
C TYR A 480 -8.27 5.77 -20.41
N SER A 481 -8.24 5.21 -21.59
CA SER A 481 -7.90 5.90 -22.83
C SER A 481 -8.84 5.40 -23.92
N PRO A 482 -9.59 6.27 -24.61
CA PRO A 482 -10.43 5.84 -25.71
C PRO A 482 -9.56 5.29 -26.84
N VAL A 483 -10.07 4.29 -27.57
CA VAL A 483 -9.30 3.58 -28.63
C VAL A 483 -8.92 4.50 -29.78
N GLU A 484 -9.68 5.57 -30.02
CA GLU A 484 -9.40 6.61 -31.01
C GLU A 484 -8.33 7.63 -30.59
N ALA A 485 -7.90 7.64 -29.32
CA ALA A 485 -6.84 8.54 -28.86
C ALA A 485 -5.53 8.24 -29.60
N PRO A 486 -4.85 9.26 -30.15
CA PRO A 486 -3.55 9.06 -30.78
C PRO A 486 -2.55 8.39 -29.83
N TRP A 487 -1.72 7.49 -30.36
CA TRP A 487 -0.64 6.91 -29.57
C TRP A 487 0.24 8.02 -28.96
N PRO A 488 0.63 7.93 -27.67
CA PRO A 488 0.56 6.78 -26.74
C PRO A 488 -0.74 6.63 -25.96
N GLY A 489 -1.80 7.34 -26.29
CA GLY A 489 -3.05 7.36 -25.52
C GLY A 489 -3.00 8.30 -24.32
N TRP A 490 -3.96 8.17 -23.43
CA TRP A 490 -3.98 8.92 -22.19
C TRP A 490 -3.12 8.24 -21.13
N MET A 491 -2.36 9.05 -20.41
CA MET A 491 -1.40 8.57 -19.43
C MET A 491 -1.50 9.36 -18.13
N PHE A 492 -1.27 8.70 -17.02
CA PHE A 492 -1.17 9.33 -15.72
C PHE A 492 0.21 9.99 -15.54
N TYR A 493 0.31 10.97 -14.66
CA TYR A 493 1.53 11.75 -14.46
C TYR A 493 2.69 10.99 -13.82
N ALA A 494 2.42 9.85 -13.17
CA ALA A 494 3.42 9.01 -12.53
C ALA A 494 3.66 7.72 -13.33
N ALA A 495 4.91 7.25 -13.40
CA ALA A 495 5.28 5.97 -13.98
C ALA A 495 4.99 4.85 -12.96
N VAL A 496 4.76 3.59 -13.37
CA VAL A 496 4.84 2.96 -14.68
C VAL A 496 3.48 3.00 -15.37
N HIS A 497 3.48 3.06 -16.73
CA HIS A 497 2.25 3.11 -17.52
C HIS A 497 1.80 1.69 -17.91
N PHE A 498 0.88 1.09 -17.15
CA PHE A 498 0.31 -0.22 -17.44
C PHE A 498 -0.93 -0.09 -18.32
N GLY A 499 -0.77 0.00 -19.62
CA GLY A 499 -1.87 0.16 -20.54
C GLY A 499 -1.65 -0.54 -21.89
N PRO A 500 -2.74 -0.82 -22.65
CA PRO A 500 -2.66 -1.55 -23.91
C PRO A 500 -1.77 -0.90 -24.99
N THR A 501 -1.52 0.40 -24.89
CA THR A 501 -0.63 1.14 -25.82
C THR A 501 0.86 0.96 -25.52
N ASN A 502 1.22 0.43 -24.33
CA ASN A 502 2.60 0.11 -24.02
C ASN A 502 2.99 -1.21 -24.69
N PRO A 503 4.10 -1.29 -25.44
CA PRO A 503 4.50 -2.51 -26.14
C PRO A 503 4.58 -3.75 -25.25
N PHE A 504 5.02 -3.62 -24.00
CA PHE A 504 5.11 -4.77 -23.09
C PHE A 504 3.76 -5.38 -22.69
N TRP A 505 2.63 -4.72 -23.03
CA TRP A 505 1.29 -5.19 -22.64
C TRP A 505 1.00 -6.63 -23.07
N LYS A 506 1.43 -7.03 -24.25
CA LYS A 506 1.23 -8.40 -24.73
C LYS A 506 1.95 -9.47 -23.89
N ASP A 507 3.05 -9.09 -23.23
CA ASP A 507 3.85 -9.97 -22.37
C ASP A 507 3.47 -9.81 -20.89
N PHE A 508 2.63 -8.85 -20.57
CA PHE A 508 2.21 -8.49 -19.22
C PHE A 508 1.44 -9.63 -18.52
N ALA A 509 0.67 -10.42 -19.28
CA ALA A 509 -0.01 -11.61 -18.77
C ALA A 509 0.95 -12.64 -18.13
N THR A 510 2.22 -12.68 -18.56
CA THR A 510 3.24 -13.56 -17.96
C THR A 510 3.57 -13.11 -16.53
N LEU A 511 3.77 -11.81 -16.33
CA LEU A 511 3.99 -11.25 -14.99
C LEU A 511 2.76 -11.44 -14.10
N ASN A 512 1.57 -11.18 -14.63
CA ASN A 512 0.31 -11.36 -13.89
C ASN A 512 0.10 -12.83 -13.50
N GLY A 513 0.45 -13.76 -14.38
CA GLY A 513 0.44 -15.20 -14.07
C GLY A 513 1.44 -15.60 -12.97
N TYR A 514 2.63 -15.00 -12.97
CA TYR A 514 3.61 -15.16 -11.90
C TYR A 514 3.04 -14.69 -10.55
N ILE A 515 2.54 -13.46 -10.49
CA ILE A 515 1.98 -12.87 -9.26
C ILE A 515 0.79 -13.70 -8.76
N THR A 516 -0.10 -14.08 -9.67
CA THR A 516 -1.27 -14.91 -9.34
C THR A 516 -0.87 -16.21 -8.65
N ARG A 517 0.16 -16.91 -9.18
CA ARG A 517 0.65 -18.15 -8.58
C ARG A 517 1.25 -17.93 -7.20
N VAL A 518 2.03 -16.88 -7.00
CA VAL A 518 2.60 -16.57 -5.68
C VAL A 518 1.49 -16.18 -4.70
N GLN A 519 0.61 -15.25 -5.07
CA GLN A 519 -0.51 -14.81 -4.22
C GLN A 519 -1.46 -15.96 -3.87
N SER A 520 -1.65 -16.94 -4.77
CA SER A 520 -2.49 -18.10 -4.48
C SER A 520 -2.00 -18.90 -3.27
N PHE A 521 -0.70 -18.95 -3.01
CA PHE A 521 -0.13 -19.52 -1.79
C PHE A 521 -0.15 -18.54 -0.62
N LEU A 522 0.21 -17.27 -0.85
CA LEU A 522 0.32 -16.29 0.23
C LEU A 522 -1.02 -15.87 0.84
N GLN A 523 -2.13 -16.12 0.15
CA GLN A 523 -3.49 -15.93 0.66
C GLN A 523 -4.05 -17.17 1.38
N LYS A 524 -3.30 -18.28 1.46
CA LYS A 524 -3.70 -19.50 2.17
C LYS A 524 -2.98 -19.65 3.51
N GLY A 525 -3.65 -20.32 4.43
CA GLY A 525 -3.12 -20.55 5.77
C GLY A 525 -2.85 -19.25 6.53
N ASN A 526 -2.03 -19.35 7.55
CA ASN A 526 -1.68 -18.26 8.47
C ASN A 526 -0.22 -17.81 8.30
N PRO A 527 0.15 -16.58 8.66
CA PRO A 527 1.55 -16.18 8.77
C PRO A 527 2.28 -17.05 9.82
N ASP A 528 3.53 -17.41 9.56
CA ASP A 528 4.36 -18.19 10.47
C ASP A 528 5.53 -17.32 10.96
N ASN A 529 5.21 -16.20 11.60
CA ASN A 529 6.18 -15.28 12.20
C ASN A 529 6.42 -15.60 13.67
N ASP A 530 7.64 -15.38 14.14
CA ASP A 530 8.06 -15.78 15.49
C ASP A 530 8.07 -14.60 16.47
N ILE A 531 8.28 -13.38 16.01
CA ILE A 531 8.52 -12.18 16.84
C ILE A 531 7.42 -11.15 16.61
N LEU A 532 6.87 -10.63 17.70
CA LEU A 532 6.12 -9.37 17.71
C LEU A 532 7.09 -8.24 18.07
N LEU A 533 7.33 -7.31 17.15
CA LEU A 533 8.22 -6.16 17.34
C LEU A 533 7.39 -4.94 17.74
N TYR A 534 7.53 -4.52 19.01
CA TYR A 534 6.81 -3.37 19.55
C TYR A 534 7.23 -2.06 18.87
N TYR A 535 6.24 -1.22 18.52
CA TYR A 535 6.45 0.09 17.92
C TYR A 535 6.48 1.19 18.99
N PRO A 536 7.62 1.83 19.28
CA PRO A 536 7.78 2.81 20.36
C PRO A 536 7.27 4.20 19.93
N ILE A 537 6.00 4.35 19.59
CA ILE A 537 5.40 5.56 19.00
C ILE A 537 5.49 6.77 19.95
N HIS A 538 5.48 6.56 21.27
CA HIS A 538 5.50 7.65 22.24
C HIS A 538 6.80 8.45 22.25
N ASP A 539 7.92 7.83 21.89
CA ASP A 539 9.19 8.53 21.70
C ASP A 539 9.12 9.48 20.50
N GLU A 540 8.38 9.10 19.45
CA GLU A 540 8.12 9.96 18.29
C GLU A 540 7.18 11.13 18.66
N TYR A 541 6.12 10.86 19.42
CA TYR A 541 5.19 11.89 19.87
C TYR A 541 5.85 12.93 20.78
N ALA A 542 6.90 12.57 21.51
CA ALA A 542 7.65 13.46 22.42
C ALA A 542 8.68 14.36 21.71
N ARG A 543 8.88 14.23 20.39
CA ARG A 543 9.84 15.05 19.62
C ARG A 543 9.56 16.52 19.75
N ARG A 544 10.62 17.35 19.78
CA ARG A 544 10.54 18.81 19.86
C ARG A 544 9.85 19.41 18.63
N GLY A 545 9.20 20.55 18.87
CA GLY A 545 8.46 21.27 17.82
C GLY A 545 7.01 20.82 17.75
N ARG A 546 6.15 21.67 17.20
CA ARG A 546 4.72 21.42 17.11
C ARG A 546 4.31 20.61 15.88
N SER A 547 5.22 20.40 14.95
CA SER A 547 4.94 19.64 13.72
C SER A 547 4.29 18.29 14.03
N LEU A 548 3.32 17.93 13.22
CA LEU A 548 2.64 16.66 13.31
C LEU A 548 3.58 15.51 12.91
N LEU A 549 3.19 14.32 13.27
CA LEU A 549 3.91 13.13 12.84
C LEU A 549 3.65 12.88 11.36
N LEU A 550 4.72 12.87 10.55
CA LEU A 550 4.64 12.58 9.12
C LEU A 550 5.09 11.15 8.85
N HIS A 551 4.25 10.37 8.21
CA HIS A 551 4.57 8.97 7.88
C HIS A 551 5.15 8.78 6.47
N PHE A 552 5.29 9.82 5.65
CA PHE A 552 5.86 9.71 4.31
C PHE A 552 7.31 9.24 4.31
N ASP A 553 8.13 9.82 5.16
CA ASP A 553 9.56 9.49 5.24
C ASP A 553 9.86 8.29 6.15
N GLY A 554 8.88 7.45 6.32
CA GLY A 554 8.95 6.28 7.16
C GLY A 554 9.03 6.67 8.64
N ALA A 555 7.98 6.39 9.35
CA ALA A 555 7.91 6.46 10.82
C ALA A 555 9.13 5.83 11.51
N ALA A 556 10.03 5.24 10.75
CA ALA A 556 11.24 4.62 11.20
C ALA A 556 12.51 5.43 10.92
N HIS A 557 12.49 6.50 10.09
CA HIS A 557 13.68 7.31 9.89
C HIS A 557 14.02 8.08 11.18
N GLY A 558 15.15 7.70 11.79
CA GLY A 558 15.62 8.25 13.07
C GLY A 558 14.95 7.65 14.31
N SER A 559 14.01 6.70 14.20
CA SER A 559 13.48 5.96 15.32
C SER A 559 14.38 4.78 15.71
N SER A 560 14.27 4.33 16.95
CA SER A 560 14.95 3.12 17.44
C SER A 560 14.42 1.82 16.82
N LEU A 561 13.24 1.86 16.20
CA LEU A 561 12.59 0.72 15.57
C LEU A 561 13.38 0.23 14.34
N ARG A 562 13.77 1.15 13.44
CA ARG A 562 14.35 0.82 12.15
C ARG A 562 15.61 -0.05 12.22
N PRO A 563 16.65 0.28 13.01
CA PRO A 563 17.84 -0.55 13.07
C PRO A 563 17.57 -1.94 13.63
N VAL A 564 16.61 -2.09 14.55
CA VAL A 564 16.22 -3.40 15.09
C VAL A 564 15.48 -4.21 14.03
N ALA A 565 14.51 -3.60 13.34
CA ALA A 565 13.74 -4.25 12.28
C ALA A 565 14.64 -4.70 11.12
N LEU A 566 15.57 -3.84 10.67
CA LEU A 566 16.57 -4.20 9.64
C LEU A 566 17.46 -5.37 10.10
N SER A 567 17.97 -5.34 11.35
CA SER A 567 18.78 -6.42 11.88
C SER A 567 18.02 -7.74 11.93
N LEU A 568 16.73 -7.73 12.29
CA LEU A 568 15.88 -8.92 12.25
C LEU A 568 15.71 -9.44 10.83
N TRP A 569 15.40 -8.55 9.89
CA TRP A 569 15.20 -8.87 8.49
C TRP A 569 16.45 -9.48 7.86
N GLU A 570 17.59 -8.81 7.97
CA GLU A 570 18.86 -9.25 7.42
C GLU A 570 19.33 -10.60 7.98
N LYS A 571 19.06 -10.84 9.26
CA LYS A 571 19.40 -12.12 9.92
C LYS A 571 18.36 -13.22 9.67
N GLY A 572 17.27 -12.96 8.97
CA GLY A 572 16.24 -13.94 8.64
C GLY A 572 15.31 -14.30 9.81
N TYR A 573 15.12 -13.41 10.77
CA TYR A 573 14.06 -13.54 11.76
C TYR A 573 12.71 -13.10 11.19
N ALA A 574 11.69 -13.92 11.37
CA ALA A 574 10.34 -13.61 10.94
C ALA A 574 9.61 -12.81 12.04
N PHE A 575 9.12 -11.62 11.71
CA PHE A 575 8.50 -10.72 12.67
C PHE A 575 7.32 -9.93 12.07
N ASP A 576 6.44 -9.45 12.97
CA ASP A 576 5.40 -8.47 12.69
C ASP A 576 5.47 -7.33 13.71
N TYR A 577 5.04 -6.13 13.31
CA TYR A 577 4.94 -4.99 14.21
C TYR A 577 3.74 -5.11 15.15
N LEU A 578 3.83 -4.45 16.31
CA LEU A 578 2.79 -4.47 17.34
C LEU A 578 2.64 -3.07 17.97
N SER A 579 1.44 -2.49 17.93
CA SER A 579 1.09 -1.26 18.64
C SER A 579 0.70 -1.53 20.09
N ASP A 580 0.58 -0.47 20.91
CA ASP A 580 0.05 -0.56 22.28
C ASP A 580 -1.36 -1.18 22.32
N ARG A 581 -2.26 -0.76 21.42
CA ARG A 581 -3.63 -1.28 21.36
C ARG A 581 -3.65 -2.77 21.04
N GLN A 582 -2.84 -3.22 20.10
CA GLN A 582 -2.70 -4.62 19.73
C GLN A 582 -2.01 -5.44 20.84
N LEU A 583 -1.01 -4.88 21.51
CA LEU A 583 -0.36 -5.50 22.67
C LEU A 583 -1.39 -5.78 23.78
N LEU A 584 -2.26 -4.82 24.10
CA LEU A 584 -3.26 -4.98 25.16
C LEU A 584 -4.25 -6.12 24.89
N THR A 585 -4.51 -6.45 23.63
CA THR A 585 -5.39 -7.56 23.24
C THR A 585 -4.65 -8.90 23.08
N THR A 586 -3.33 -8.91 23.00
CA THR A 586 -2.51 -10.13 22.89
C THR A 586 -2.65 -10.99 24.13
N ASP A 587 -2.76 -12.31 23.97
CA ASP A 587 -2.77 -13.26 25.10
C ASP A 587 -1.64 -14.29 25.01
N PHE A 588 -1.47 -15.10 26.06
CA PHE A 588 -0.52 -16.20 26.10
C PHE A 588 -1.27 -17.49 26.43
N HIS A 589 -1.23 -18.44 25.52
CA HIS A 589 -1.92 -19.72 25.62
C HIS A 589 -1.07 -20.85 25.01
N GLU A 590 -1.04 -22.01 25.64
CA GLU A 590 -0.35 -23.22 25.16
C GLU A 590 1.12 -23.00 24.73
N GLY A 591 1.83 -22.14 25.47
CA GLY A 591 3.25 -21.89 25.20
C GLY A 591 3.56 -20.86 24.12
N SER A 592 2.56 -20.16 23.58
CA SER A 592 2.71 -19.12 22.57
C SER A 592 1.90 -17.86 22.87
N LEU A 593 2.36 -16.72 22.35
CA LEU A 593 1.60 -15.47 22.29
C LEU A 593 0.57 -15.58 21.18
N LEU A 594 -0.66 -15.14 21.45
CA LEU A 594 -1.78 -15.23 20.52
C LEU A 594 -2.35 -13.84 20.24
N THR A 595 -2.40 -13.45 18.98
CA THR A 595 -3.06 -12.23 18.50
C THR A 595 -3.57 -12.44 17.09
N GLY A 596 -4.77 -11.94 16.76
CA GLY A 596 -5.41 -12.15 15.45
C GLY A 596 -5.57 -13.63 15.03
N GLY A 597 -5.60 -14.56 16.00
CA GLY A 597 -5.60 -16.00 15.71
C GLY A 597 -4.25 -16.60 15.34
N ASN A 598 -3.18 -15.81 15.33
CA ASN A 598 -1.82 -16.22 14.97
C ASN A 598 -0.94 -16.39 16.19
N HIS A 599 0.07 -17.26 16.10
CA HIS A 599 0.94 -17.67 17.18
C HIS A 599 2.34 -17.08 17.03
N TYR A 600 2.88 -16.51 18.12
CA TYR A 600 4.21 -15.94 18.17
C TYR A 600 4.97 -16.47 19.39
N LYS A 601 6.30 -16.45 19.35
CA LYS A 601 7.16 -16.98 20.40
C LYS A 601 7.55 -15.92 21.43
N THR A 602 7.70 -14.66 20.98
CA THR A 602 8.20 -13.59 21.83
C THR A 602 7.70 -12.23 21.39
N ILE A 603 7.73 -11.26 22.31
CA ILE A 603 7.65 -9.82 22.01
C ILE A 603 9.06 -9.25 22.18
N LEU A 604 9.54 -8.50 21.18
CA LEU A 604 10.77 -7.73 21.24
C LEU A 604 10.45 -6.24 21.31
N VAL A 605 10.89 -5.58 22.36
CA VAL A 605 10.77 -4.12 22.53
C VAL A 605 12.13 -3.51 22.17
N PRO A 606 12.21 -2.69 21.10
CA PRO A 606 13.43 -1.96 20.76
C PRO A 606 13.74 -0.92 21.85
N PRO A 607 14.83 -0.14 21.76
CA PRO A 607 15.03 0.97 22.68
C PRO A 607 13.80 1.88 22.73
N ALA A 608 13.13 1.94 23.86
CA ALA A 608 11.92 2.72 24.11
C ALA A 608 12.04 3.44 25.44
N ARG A 609 12.26 4.76 25.40
CA ARG A 609 12.38 5.59 26.60
C ARG A 609 11.02 5.74 27.29
N LEU A 610 9.98 5.99 26.49
CA LEU A 610 8.62 6.22 26.95
C LEU A 610 7.73 5.00 26.67
N MET A 611 7.05 4.50 27.69
CA MET A 611 6.07 3.44 27.54
C MET A 611 4.88 3.66 28.48
N PRO A 612 3.62 3.49 28.00
CA PRO A 612 2.47 3.49 28.88
C PRO A 612 2.59 2.43 29.96
N PRO A 613 2.29 2.73 31.22
CA PRO A 613 2.40 1.75 32.29
C PRO A 613 1.47 0.54 32.10
N GLU A 614 0.37 0.70 31.36
CA GLU A 614 -0.55 -0.36 30.96
C GLU A 614 0.11 -1.34 30.00
N SER A 615 0.87 -0.85 29.01
CA SER A 615 1.63 -1.67 28.08
C SER A 615 2.74 -2.45 28.81
N PHE A 616 3.47 -1.81 29.70
CA PHE A 616 4.48 -2.50 30.50
C PHE A 616 3.87 -3.54 31.47
N GLU A 617 2.76 -3.21 32.12
CA GLU A 617 1.99 -4.16 32.94
C GLU A 617 1.54 -5.39 32.13
N LYS A 618 1.09 -5.17 30.89
CA LYS A 618 0.68 -6.26 30.01
C LYS A 618 1.85 -7.17 29.65
N LEU A 619 3.02 -6.63 29.34
CA LEU A 619 4.23 -7.41 29.10
C LEU A 619 4.59 -8.29 30.31
N ILE A 620 4.56 -7.72 31.52
CA ILE A 620 4.78 -8.45 32.78
C ILE A 620 3.72 -9.53 32.98
N ALA A 621 2.46 -9.22 32.69
CA ALA A 621 1.38 -10.19 32.83
C ALA A 621 1.52 -11.37 31.86
N LEU A 622 1.93 -11.12 30.61
CA LEU A 622 2.24 -12.16 29.64
C LEU A 622 3.42 -13.03 30.09
N ALA A 623 4.49 -12.40 30.62
CA ALA A 623 5.61 -13.13 31.20
C ALA A 623 5.17 -14.00 32.38
N ARG A 624 4.32 -13.50 33.31
CA ARG A 624 3.79 -14.32 34.42
C ARG A 624 3.05 -15.57 33.92
N LYS A 625 2.36 -15.51 32.77
CA LYS A 625 1.69 -16.65 32.15
C LYS A 625 2.67 -17.67 31.53
N GLY A 626 3.87 -17.24 31.15
CA GLY A 626 4.91 -18.10 30.58
C GLY A 626 5.61 -17.54 29.33
N ALA A 627 5.26 -16.34 28.89
CA ALA A 627 5.91 -15.72 27.73
C ALA A 627 7.37 -15.34 28.04
N THR A 628 8.20 -15.39 27.02
CA THR A 628 9.52 -14.74 27.02
C THR A 628 9.39 -13.36 26.38
N ILE A 629 9.75 -12.32 27.13
CA ILE A 629 9.75 -10.93 26.67
C ILE A 629 11.20 -10.48 26.51
N LEU A 630 11.50 -9.82 25.41
CA LEU A 630 12.81 -9.29 25.06
C LEU A 630 12.72 -7.78 25.04
N MET A 631 13.62 -7.07 25.71
CA MET A 631 13.64 -5.60 25.71
C MET A 631 15.08 -5.11 25.61
N ALA A 632 15.30 -4.05 24.85
CA ALA A 632 16.62 -3.42 24.82
C ALA A 632 17.02 -2.91 26.21
N HIS A 633 16.12 -2.25 26.91
CA HIS A 633 16.19 -1.80 28.31
C HIS A 633 14.78 -1.62 28.86
N LEU A 634 14.66 -1.47 30.17
CA LEU A 634 13.39 -1.10 30.79
C LEU A 634 12.99 0.33 30.37
N PRO A 635 11.69 0.64 30.24
CA PRO A 635 11.26 2.00 29.94
C PRO A 635 11.71 2.95 31.08
N GLU A 636 12.16 4.13 30.70
CA GLU A 636 12.64 5.12 31.66
C GLU A 636 11.48 5.82 32.34
N GLU A 637 10.49 6.25 31.57
CA GLU A 637 9.40 7.11 31.99
C GLU A 637 8.07 6.73 31.32
N VAL A 638 6.98 7.31 31.85
CA VAL A 638 5.67 7.24 31.20
C VAL A 638 5.50 8.42 30.22
N PRO A 639 4.81 8.25 29.07
CA PRO A 639 4.51 9.34 28.14
C PRO A 639 3.42 10.26 28.71
N GLY A 640 3.35 11.50 28.21
CA GLY A 640 2.29 12.44 28.50
C GLY A 640 2.36 13.09 29.89
N TRP A 641 1.47 14.06 30.11
CA TRP A 641 1.38 14.88 31.33
C TRP A 641 0.23 14.46 32.25
N GLY A 642 -0.87 13.95 31.66
CA GLY A 642 -2.07 13.58 32.42
C GLY A 642 -1.80 12.53 33.50
N ASN A 643 -2.21 12.79 34.75
CA ASN A 643 -2.03 11.90 35.89
C ASN A 643 -0.59 11.38 36.09
N LEU A 644 0.41 12.19 35.72
CA LEU A 644 1.82 11.82 35.66
C LEU A 644 2.31 11.11 36.92
N THR A 645 2.06 11.68 38.12
CA THR A 645 2.54 11.11 39.38
C THR A 645 2.03 9.70 39.65
N GLN A 646 0.74 9.46 39.37
CA GLN A 646 0.11 8.14 39.55
C GLN A 646 0.68 7.13 38.56
N ARG A 647 0.78 7.53 37.26
CA ARG A 647 1.28 6.66 36.18
C ARG A 647 2.76 6.33 36.36
N SER A 648 3.58 7.30 36.74
CA SER A 648 5.01 7.08 37.09
C SER A 648 5.16 6.15 38.28
N GLY A 649 4.37 6.39 39.35
CA GLY A 649 4.37 5.50 40.51
C GLY A 649 4.00 4.05 40.16
N LYS A 650 3.04 3.86 39.26
CA LYS A 650 2.68 2.53 38.74
C LYS A 650 3.84 1.88 37.98
N LEU A 651 4.52 2.61 37.07
CA LEU A 651 5.64 2.11 36.32
C LEU A 651 6.81 1.72 37.26
N GLU A 652 7.18 2.59 38.22
CA GLU A 652 8.25 2.32 39.14
C GLU A 652 7.95 1.11 40.04
N LYS A 653 6.69 0.97 40.47
CA LYS A 653 6.28 -0.24 41.21
C LYS A 653 6.50 -1.51 40.39
N LEU A 654 6.07 -1.53 39.13
CA LEU A 654 6.23 -2.68 38.24
C LEU A 654 7.72 -3.00 38.00
N LYS A 655 8.57 -1.98 37.81
CA LYS A 655 10.04 -2.15 37.67
C LYS A 655 10.66 -2.73 38.95
N GLY A 656 10.19 -2.24 40.11
CA GLY A 656 10.65 -2.73 41.41
C GLY A 656 10.34 -4.19 41.73
N GLU A 657 9.39 -4.81 41.02
CA GLU A 657 9.07 -6.24 41.15
C GLU A 657 10.10 -7.15 40.43
N LEU A 658 10.99 -6.58 39.61
CA LEU A 658 11.89 -7.33 38.76
C LEU A 658 13.25 -7.53 39.46
N THR A 659 13.72 -8.76 39.52
CA THR A 659 15.06 -9.11 39.99
C THR A 659 15.85 -9.72 38.83
N PHE A 660 16.89 -9.04 38.41
CA PHE A 660 17.72 -9.46 37.29
C PHE A 660 18.95 -10.26 37.75
N THR A 661 19.32 -11.24 36.94
CA THR A 661 20.55 -12.02 37.04
C THR A 661 21.28 -11.97 35.71
N ASP A 662 22.59 -12.03 35.72
CA ASP A 662 23.41 -12.09 34.54
C ASP A 662 23.15 -13.39 33.75
N ALA A 663 22.81 -13.27 32.46
CA ALA A 663 22.62 -14.37 31.53
C ALA A 663 23.79 -14.52 30.53
N GLY A 664 24.84 -13.74 30.68
CA GLY A 664 26.03 -13.70 29.81
C GLY A 664 25.87 -12.75 28.61
N GLN A 665 26.95 -12.42 27.96
CA GLN A 665 27.03 -11.53 26.80
C GLN A 665 26.39 -10.13 27.04
N GLY A 666 26.38 -9.64 28.26
CA GLY A 666 25.74 -8.38 28.63
C GLY A 666 24.21 -8.44 28.72
N ILE A 667 23.61 -9.63 28.62
CA ILE A 667 22.18 -9.86 28.76
C ILE A 667 21.85 -10.10 30.25
N GLN A 668 20.81 -9.39 30.74
CA GLN A 668 20.24 -9.61 32.06
C GLN A 668 18.88 -10.33 31.91
N LYS A 669 18.57 -11.21 32.84
CA LYS A 669 17.34 -12.01 32.88
C LYS A 669 16.61 -11.87 34.19
N ALA A 670 15.32 -11.53 34.13
CA ALA A 670 14.38 -11.64 35.24
C ALA A 670 13.40 -12.78 35.00
N VAL A 671 13.26 -13.68 36.00
CA VAL A 671 12.20 -14.71 35.97
C VAL A 671 10.93 -14.13 36.54
N ILE A 672 9.81 -14.25 35.80
CA ILE A 672 8.53 -13.66 36.15
C ILE A 672 7.45 -14.75 36.04
N GLY A 673 7.03 -15.30 37.17
CA GLY A 673 6.07 -16.41 37.17
C GLY A 673 6.58 -17.63 36.40
N LYS A 674 5.90 -17.98 35.28
CA LYS A 674 6.30 -19.12 34.43
C LYS A 674 7.20 -18.73 33.26
N GLY A 675 7.38 -17.43 33.01
CA GLY A 675 8.16 -16.92 31.89
C GLY A 675 9.33 -16.05 32.34
N SER A 676 9.82 -15.20 31.46
CA SER A 676 10.99 -14.39 31.73
C SER A 676 10.99 -13.09 30.89
N LEU A 677 11.76 -12.11 31.39
CA LEU A 677 12.11 -10.90 30.68
C LEU A 677 13.62 -10.84 30.54
N LEU A 678 14.13 -10.69 29.33
CA LEU A 678 15.56 -10.52 29.02
C LEU A 678 15.77 -9.07 28.56
N THR A 679 16.86 -8.44 29.08
CA THR A 679 17.27 -7.10 28.64
C THR A 679 18.70 -7.10 28.15
N GLY A 680 18.97 -6.28 27.09
CA GLY A 680 20.31 -6.13 26.52
C GLY A 680 20.26 -5.76 25.03
N ASP A 681 21.34 -6.04 24.30
CA ASP A 681 21.42 -5.75 22.87
C ASP A 681 20.30 -6.47 22.09
N PRO A 682 19.37 -5.73 21.44
CA PRO A 682 18.25 -6.32 20.71
C PRO A 682 18.69 -7.21 19.54
N SER A 683 19.94 -7.06 19.05
CA SER A 683 20.48 -7.92 17.99
C SER A 683 20.90 -9.31 18.46
N LEU A 684 21.11 -9.49 19.78
CA LEU A 684 21.49 -10.75 20.42
C LEU A 684 20.31 -11.44 21.09
N LEU A 685 19.33 -10.68 21.57
CA LEU A 685 18.21 -11.19 22.37
C LEU A 685 17.44 -12.34 21.70
N PRO A 686 17.11 -12.32 20.38
CA PRO A 686 16.40 -13.42 19.74
C PRO A 686 17.17 -14.74 19.80
N ALA A 687 18.48 -14.71 19.57
CA ALA A 687 19.33 -15.90 19.65
C ALA A 687 19.42 -16.44 21.09
N MET A 688 19.55 -15.55 22.08
CA MET A 688 19.57 -15.91 23.50
C MET A 688 18.25 -16.53 23.99
N ALA A 689 17.15 -16.16 23.35
CA ALA A 689 15.82 -16.72 23.57
C ALA A 689 15.52 -17.96 22.71
N ASN A 690 16.50 -18.47 21.97
CA ASN A 690 16.37 -19.60 21.04
C ASN A 690 15.25 -19.39 19.98
N ILE A 691 15.05 -18.16 19.53
CA ILE A 691 14.13 -17.86 18.44
C ILE A 691 14.75 -18.36 17.14
N PRO A 692 14.05 -19.18 16.35
CA PRO A 692 14.57 -19.67 15.08
C PRO A 692 14.68 -18.55 14.03
N ARG A 693 15.63 -18.68 13.14
CA ARG A 693 15.80 -17.82 11.98
C ARG A 693 15.97 -18.65 10.70
N GLU A 694 15.70 -18.06 9.57
CA GLU A 694 15.98 -18.65 8.25
C GLU A 694 17.44 -18.37 7.88
N THR A 695 18.31 -19.35 8.04
CA THR A 695 19.75 -19.21 7.73
C THR A 695 20.05 -19.12 6.25
N MET A 696 19.04 -19.32 5.36
CA MET A 696 19.19 -19.08 3.93
C MET A 696 19.49 -17.60 3.59
N THR A 697 19.18 -16.68 4.50
CA THR A 697 19.56 -15.25 4.33
C THR A 697 21.07 -15.05 4.35
N ASP A 698 21.82 -15.92 5.00
CA ASP A 698 23.28 -15.88 5.01
C ASP A 698 23.87 -16.15 3.61
N ASN A 699 23.09 -16.77 2.72
CA ASN A 699 23.41 -17.04 1.31
C ASN A 699 22.80 -16.01 0.35
N GLY A 700 22.26 -14.89 0.84
CA GLY A 700 21.66 -13.84 0.03
C GLY A 700 20.21 -14.08 -0.41
N LEU A 701 19.59 -15.20 0.02
CA LEU A 701 18.18 -15.44 -0.20
C LEU A 701 17.31 -14.66 0.79
N GLN A 702 16.17 -14.17 0.33
CA GLN A 702 15.15 -13.57 1.17
C GLN A 702 13.88 -14.41 1.16
N THR A 703 13.14 -14.41 2.26
CA THR A 703 12.01 -15.33 2.39
C THR A 703 10.97 -14.88 3.41
N ILE A 704 9.74 -15.34 3.19
CA ILE A 704 8.67 -15.35 4.18
C ILE A 704 8.05 -16.74 4.30
N ARG A 705 7.36 -16.97 5.41
CA ARG A 705 6.71 -18.25 5.71
C ARG A 705 5.22 -18.10 5.95
N ARG A 706 4.49 -19.13 5.52
CA ARG A 706 3.09 -19.35 5.90
C ARG A 706 2.91 -20.78 6.37
N ILE A 707 1.93 -21.01 7.21
CA ILE A 707 1.57 -22.33 7.72
C ILE A 707 0.10 -22.63 7.46
N GLN A 708 -0.19 -23.84 6.98
CA GLN A 708 -1.55 -24.33 6.84
C GLN A 708 -1.62 -25.75 7.42
N GLY A 709 -2.36 -25.92 8.50
CA GLY A 709 -2.31 -27.17 9.27
C GLY A 709 -0.89 -27.44 9.78
N ASN A 710 -0.26 -28.49 9.26
CA ASN A 710 1.12 -28.86 9.60
C ASN A 710 2.11 -28.74 8.43
N VAL A 711 1.71 -28.08 7.34
CA VAL A 711 2.53 -27.81 6.15
C VAL A 711 3.00 -26.37 6.19
N THR A 712 4.31 -26.16 6.12
CA THR A 712 4.90 -24.81 6.02
C THR A 712 5.27 -24.52 4.56
N THR A 713 4.90 -23.33 4.10
CA THR A 713 5.22 -22.82 2.76
C THR A 713 6.14 -21.63 2.87
N TRP A 714 7.27 -21.65 2.16
CA TRP A 714 8.17 -20.50 1.98
C TRP A 714 7.96 -19.92 0.59
N PHE A 715 7.89 -18.61 0.49
CA PHE A 715 8.25 -17.89 -0.73
C PHE A 715 9.69 -17.44 -0.58
N VAL A 716 10.54 -17.80 -1.55
CA VAL A 716 11.99 -17.54 -1.54
C VAL A 716 12.36 -16.80 -2.80
N ALA A 717 13.11 -15.72 -2.68
CA ALA A 717 13.64 -14.95 -3.81
C ALA A 717 15.15 -14.76 -3.68
N ASN A 718 15.86 -14.94 -4.79
CA ASN A 718 17.27 -14.61 -4.90
C ASN A 718 17.39 -13.13 -5.32
N ARG A 719 17.61 -12.25 -4.36
CA ARG A 719 17.82 -10.81 -4.60
C ARG A 719 19.31 -10.42 -4.58
N SER A 720 20.21 -11.43 -4.50
CA SER A 720 21.66 -11.23 -4.60
C SER A 720 22.09 -11.16 -6.07
N VAL A 721 23.34 -10.82 -6.29
CA VAL A 721 23.97 -10.82 -7.64
C VAL A 721 24.51 -12.19 -8.02
N ASP A 722 24.56 -13.13 -7.09
CA ASP A 722 25.14 -14.46 -7.28
C ASP A 722 24.09 -15.54 -7.48
N PRO A 723 24.30 -16.51 -8.39
CA PRO A 723 23.41 -17.66 -8.52
C PRO A 723 23.58 -18.61 -7.34
N ILE A 724 22.47 -19.15 -6.87
CA ILE A 724 22.41 -20.19 -5.85
C ILE A 724 22.26 -21.56 -6.53
N ASP A 725 23.11 -22.51 -6.18
CA ASP A 725 23.00 -23.93 -6.56
C ASP A 725 23.52 -24.80 -5.42
N ASP A 726 22.72 -24.91 -4.33
CA ASP A 726 23.16 -25.50 -3.07
C ASP A 726 22.03 -26.19 -2.30
N TRP A 727 22.40 -26.85 -1.21
CA TRP A 727 21.52 -27.43 -0.19
C TRP A 727 21.15 -26.39 0.87
N ILE A 728 19.95 -25.84 0.77
CA ILE A 728 19.46 -24.72 1.58
C ILE A 728 18.75 -25.24 2.83
N PRO A 729 19.23 -24.88 4.04
CA PRO A 729 18.61 -25.30 5.28
C PRO A 729 17.30 -24.53 5.53
N LEU A 730 16.29 -25.26 6.02
CA LEU A 730 15.00 -24.69 6.45
C LEU A 730 14.93 -24.63 7.99
N SER A 731 14.28 -23.63 8.52
CA SER A 731 14.07 -23.49 9.98
C SER A 731 13.10 -24.52 10.58
N LYS A 732 12.37 -25.22 9.74
CA LYS A 732 11.40 -26.28 10.10
C LYS A 732 11.87 -27.64 9.64
N ARG A 733 11.28 -28.69 10.20
CA ARG A 733 11.62 -30.08 9.87
C ARG A 733 10.48 -30.78 9.17
N GLY A 734 10.79 -31.59 8.19
CA GLY A 734 9.84 -32.39 7.44
C GLY A 734 10.47 -33.60 6.78
N THR A 735 9.65 -34.46 6.19
CA THR A 735 10.09 -35.70 5.54
C THR A 735 9.95 -35.66 4.03
N ALA A 736 9.26 -34.65 3.49
CA ALA A 736 9.15 -34.39 2.05
C ALA A 736 9.02 -32.89 1.80
N ALA A 737 9.54 -32.43 0.67
CA ALA A 737 9.35 -31.06 0.21
C ALA A 737 8.90 -31.05 -1.25
N VAL A 738 8.12 -30.04 -1.63
CA VAL A 738 7.68 -29.78 -3.00
C VAL A 738 8.14 -28.39 -3.40
N LEU A 739 8.79 -28.29 -4.57
CA LEU A 739 9.19 -27.04 -5.20
C LEU A 739 8.18 -26.62 -6.26
N TYR A 740 7.93 -25.30 -6.32
CA TYR A 740 7.09 -24.69 -7.34
C TYR A 740 7.84 -23.53 -7.97
N ASN A 741 7.88 -23.48 -9.29
CA ASN A 741 8.40 -22.34 -10.04
C ASN A 741 7.21 -21.46 -10.48
N PRO A 742 7.01 -20.28 -9.86
CA PRO A 742 5.84 -19.46 -10.17
C PRO A 742 5.92 -18.79 -11.55
N MET A 743 7.13 -18.66 -12.15
CA MET A 743 7.28 -18.05 -13.46
C MET A 743 6.68 -18.94 -14.56
N ASN A 744 7.00 -20.23 -14.54
CA ASN A 744 6.59 -21.15 -15.61
C ASN A 744 5.54 -22.19 -15.17
N GLY A 745 5.14 -22.20 -13.91
CA GLY A 745 4.13 -23.12 -13.37
C GLY A 745 4.60 -24.54 -13.13
N THR A 746 5.88 -24.87 -13.34
CA THR A 746 6.41 -26.23 -13.06
C THR A 746 6.53 -26.47 -11.56
N TRP A 747 6.32 -27.71 -11.14
CA TRP A 747 6.42 -28.11 -9.74
C TRP A 747 6.68 -29.62 -9.61
N GLY A 748 7.17 -30.05 -8.44
CA GLY A 748 7.42 -31.47 -8.15
C GLY A 748 8.13 -31.68 -6.82
N LYS A 749 8.31 -32.95 -6.45
CA LYS A 749 8.98 -33.36 -5.22
C LYS A 749 10.46 -32.95 -5.25
N ALA A 750 10.85 -32.13 -4.31
CA ALA A 750 12.23 -31.68 -4.17
C ALA A 750 13.15 -32.78 -3.60
N ARG A 751 14.44 -32.71 -3.90
CA ARG A 751 15.46 -33.44 -3.16
C ARG A 751 15.68 -32.79 -1.82
N ILE A 752 15.68 -33.60 -0.77
CA ILE A 752 15.92 -33.16 0.61
C ILE A 752 17.01 -34.00 1.26
N GLU A 753 17.74 -33.37 2.17
CA GLU A 753 18.59 -34.02 3.17
C GLU A 753 18.00 -33.73 4.54
N SER A 754 17.66 -34.75 5.30
CA SER A 754 17.11 -34.59 6.66
C SER A 754 18.01 -35.23 7.68
N SER A 755 18.34 -34.47 8.74
CA SER A 755 19.04 -34.94 9.91
C SER A 755 18.14 -34.81 11.14
N SER A 756 18.66 -35.19 12.31
CA SER A 756 17.95 -34.99 13.58
C SER A 756 17.69 -33.51 13.93
N SER A 757 18.41 -32.57 13.33
CA SER A 757 18.36 -31.14 13.65
C SER A 757 17.85 -30.26 12.52
N VAL A 758 18.05 -30.61 11.24
CA VAL A 758 17.75 -29.74 10.09
C VAL A 758 17.25 -30.51 8.89
N THR A 759 16.32 -29.91 8.14
CA THR A 759 15.96 -30.33 6.78
C THR A 759 16.56 -29.34 5.79
N LYS A 760 17.30 -29.86 4.78
CA LYS A 760 17.83 -29.06 3.68
C LYS A 760 17.12 -29.43 2.38
N VAL A 761 16.87 -28.44 1.53
CA VAL A 761 16.27 -28.59 0.22
C VAL A 761 17.29 -28.20 -0.86
N ARG A 762 17.39 -29.00 -1.93
CA ARG A 762 18.24 -28.65 -3.08
C ARG A 762 17.55 -27.53 -3.87
N LEU A 763 18.20 -26.35 -3.95
CA LEU A 763 17.73 -25.21 -4.72
C LEU A 763 18.71 -24.81 -5.81
N ARG A 764 18.15 -24.33 -6.93
CA ARG A 764 18.88 -23.62 -7.95
C ARG A 764 18.07 -22.38 -8.34
N LEU A 765 18.60 -21.18 -8.04
CA LEU A 765 17.98 -19.90 -8.33
C LEU A 765 19.02 -18.93 -8.86
N HIS A 766 18.83 -18.39 -10.06
CA HIS A 766 19.61 -17.27 -10.56
C HIS A 766 19.20 -15.96 -9.88
N PRO A 767 20.03 -14.89 -9.96
CA PRO A 767 19.63 -13.55 -9.57
C PRO A 767 18.28 -13.16 -10.17
N GLY A 768 17.38 -12.61 -9.36
CA GLY A 768 16.04 -12.22 -9.78
C GLY A 768 15.02 -13.37 -9.87
N GLU A 769 15.42 -14.64 -9.75
CA GLU A 769 14.49 -15.76 -9.68
C GLU A 769 13.91 -15.98 -8.27
N SER A 770 12.74 -16.59 -8.24
CA SER A 770 12.04 -16.95 -7.00
C SER A 770 11.35 -18.31 -7.14
N CYS A 771 11.07 -18.92 -5.99
CA CYS A 771 10.33 -20.19 -5.94
C CYS A 771 9.45 -20.26 -4.69
N LEU A 772 8.54 -21.25 -4.66
CA LEU A 772 7.86 -21.62 -3.42
C LEU A 772 8.32 -23.02 -3.01
N ILE A 773 8.43 -23.22 -1.69
CA ILE A 773 8.80 -24.50 -1.08
C ILE A 773 7.69 -24.87 -0.11
N GLN A 774 7.04 -26.03 -0.30
CA GLN A 774 6.18 -26.61 0.72
C GLN A 774 6.90 -27.75 1.42
N LEU A 775 6.91 -27.74 2.74
CA LEU A 775 7.50 -28.79 3.57
C LEU A 775 6.40 -29.59 4.29
N PHE A 776 6.40 -30.88 4.07
CA PHE A 776 5.41 -31.83 4.58
C PHE A 776 6.00 -32.69 5.71
N PRO A 777 5.22 -32.97 6.77
CA PRO A 777 5.66 -33.87 7.85
C PRO A 777 5.69 -35.33 7.44
N SER A 778 4.99 -35.72 6.36
CA SER A 778 4.90 -37.07 5.81
C SER A 778 5.30 -37.09 4.33
N GLY A 779 5.55 -38.28 3.79
CA GLY A 779 5.86 -38.45 2.37
C GLY A 779 4.74 -37.99 1.47
N VAL A 780 5.08 -37.46 0.29
CA VAL A 780 4.12 -37.02 -0.74
C VAL A 780 4.29 -37.88 -1.99
N ASN A 781 3.17 -38.15 -2.67
CA ASN A 781 3.16 -38.96 -3.91
C ASN A 781 2.91 -38.01 -5.11
N VAL A 782 3.95 -37.36 -5.56
CA VAL A 782 3.95 -36.48 -6.74
C VAL A 782 5.20 -36.71 -7.55
N PRO A 783 5.22 -36.34 -8.86
CA PRO A 783 6.43 -36.48 -9.70
C PRO A 783 7.62 -35.73 -9.09
N ASP A 784 8.80 -36.24 -9.28
CA ASP A 784 10.04 -35.59 -8.85
C ASP A 784 10.22 -34.25 -9.58
N TYR A 785 10.72 -33.25 -8.89
CA TYR A 785 11.13 -31.98 -9.50
C TYR A 785 12.34 -32.24 -10.40
N ALA A 786 12.25 -31.76 -11.64
CA ALA A 786 13.27 -32.00 -12.63
C ALA A 786 14.49 -31.10 -12.40
N TYR A 787 15.60 -31.72 -12.00
CA TYR A 787 16.91 -31.06 -11.95
C TYR A 787 17.71 -31.45 -13.17
N TYR A 788 18.17 -30.48 -13.94
CA TYR A 788 18.97 -30.71 -15.14
C TYR A 788 20.39 -30.23 -14.94
N LYS A 789 21.33 -30.99 -15.45
CA LYS A 789 22.74 -30.62 -15.56
C LYS A 789 23.09 -30.44 -17.03
N GLU A 790 23.84 -29.42 -17.33
CA GLU A 790 24.39 -29.16 -18.65
C GLU A 790 25.47 -30.21 -18.96
N THR A 791 25.46 -30.70 -20.19
CA THR A 791 26.42 -31.72 -20.69
C THR A 791 26.75 -31.46 -22.15
N GLY A 792 27.81 -32.06 -22.67
CA GLY A 792 28.22 -31.90 -24.05
C GLY A 792 28.63 -30.46 -24.41
N GLU A 793 28.78 -30.24 -25.71
CA GLU A 793 29.17 -28.94 -26.24
C GLU A 793 27.98 -28.04 -26.46
N LYS A 794 28.17 -26.75 -26.22
CA LYS A 794 27.23 -25.67 -26.52
C LYS A 794 27.30 -25.36 -28.00
N THR A 795 26.18 -25.40 -28.72
CA THR A 795 26.09 -25.12 -30.14
C THR A 795 25.34 -23.85 -30.44
N SER A 796 25.82 -23.08 -31.42
CA SER A 796 25.07 -21.92 -31.92
C SER A 796 23.87 -22.34 -32.73
N VAL A 797 22.79 -21.63 -32.63
CA VAL A 797 21.54 -21.88 -33.39
C VAL A 797 21.46 -20.88 -34.54
N GLY A 798 21.34 -21.45 -35.75
CA GLY A 798 21.20 -20.65 -36.96
C GLY A 798 22.51 -19.97 -37.42
N THR A 799 22.67 -19.82 -38.70
CA THR A 799 23.75 -19.07 -39.35
C THR A 799 23.21 -17.97 -40.26
N HIS A 800 21.90 -17.86 -40.32
CA HIS A 800 21.16 -16.88 -41.11
C HIS A 800 19.87 -16.56 -40.42
N TRP A 801 19.63 -15.28 -40.14
CA TRP A 801 18.49 -14.80 -39.41
C TRP A 801 17.72 -13.74 -40.23
N THR A 802 16.41 -13.81 -40.15
CA THR A 802 15.50 -12.81 -40.72
C THR A 802 14.88 -12.02 -39.57
N LEU A 803 15.01 -10.71 -39.56
CA LEU A 803 14.35 -9.79 -38.64
C LEU A 803 13.16 -9.12 -39.32
N THR A 804 11.96 -9.35 -38.82
CA THR A 804 10.72 -8.76 -39.33
C THR A 804 9.97 -8.02 -38.26
N PHE A 805 9.65 -6.75 -38.50
CA PHE A 805 8.88 -5.93 -37.58
C PHE A 805 7.38 -6.17 -37.81
N THR A 806 6.63 -6.48 -36.76
CA THR A 806 5.25 -6.97 -36.92
C THR A 806 4.21 -6.05 -36.28
N GLU A 807 4.53 -5.41 -35.17
CA GLU A 807 3.60 -4.63 -34.39
C GLU A 807 4.33 -3.46 -33.70
N GLY A 808 3.82 -2.23 -33.79
CA GLY A 808 4.43 -1.06 -33.18
C GLY A 808 4.46 0.16 -34.10
N GLY A 809 5.40 1.05 -33.85
CA GLY A 809 5.50 2.32 -34.62
C GLY A 809 6.77 3.12 -34.28
N PRO A 810 6.91 4.33 -34.92
CA PRO A 810 5.93 5.03 -35.74
C PRO A 810 5.66 4.37 -37.11
N HIS A 811 6.65 3.70 -37.67
CA HIS A 811 6.55 2.92 -38.88
C HIS A 811 7.17 1.54 -38.65
N LEU A 812 6.75 0.53 -39.38
CA LEU A 812 7.40 -0.77 -39.35
C LEU A 812 8.64 -0.70 -40.24
N PRO A 813 9.86 -0.88 -39.70
CA PRO A 813 11.08 -0.94 -40.50
C PRO A 813 11.06 -2.11 -41.48
N ALA A 814 11.87 -2.02 -42.52
CA ALA A 814 12.02 -3.08 -43.53
C ALA A 814 12.59 -4.37 -42.91
N THR A 815 12.17 -5.51 -43.46
CA THR A 815 12.76 -6.82 -43.11
C THR A 815 14.25 -6.80 -43.41
N THR A 816 15.06 -7.33 -42.51
CA THR A 816 16.53 -7.34 -42.60
C THR A 816 17.05 -8.74 -42.40
N GLU A 817 18.02 -9.15 -43.24
CA GLU A 817 18.74 -10.41 -43.11
C GLU A 817 20.08 -10.18 -42.41
N MET A 818 20.49 -11.11 -41.53
CA MET A 818 21.73 -11.01 -40.76
C MET A 818 22.31 -12.41 -40.45
N ASP A 819 23.62 -12.49 -40.25
CA ASP A 819 24.27 -13.75 -39.92
C ASP A 819 24.08 -14.21 -38.48
N GLN A 820 23.90 -13.24 -37.58
CA GLN A 820 23.59 -13.47 -36.17
C GLN A 820 22.65 -12.34 -35.66
N PRO A 821 21.87 -12.56 -34.58
CA PRO A 821 21.03 -11.53 -34.06
C PRO A 821 21.82 -10.29 -33.63
N GLU A 822 21.32 -9.11 -34.04
CA GLU A 822 21.81 -7.80 -33.67
C GLU A 822 20.66 -6.94 -33.17
N LEU A 823 20.96 -5.99 -32.29
CA LEU A 823 19.97 -5.03 -31.85
C LEU A 823 19.45 -4.20 -33.04
N TRP A 824 18.15 -4.16 -33.27
CA TRP A 824 17.60 -3.33 -34.34
C TRP A 824 17.86 -1.84 -34.15
N SER A 825 18.03 -1.40 -32.88
CA SER A 825 18.41 -0.02 -32.56
C SER A 825 19.81 0.38 -33.04
N SER A 826 20.64 -0.61 -33.40
CA SER A 826 22.00 -0.43 -33.96
C SER A 826 22.01 -0.45 -35.49
N LEU A 827 20.90 -0.87 -36.12
CA LEU A 827 20.78 -0.90 -37.58
C LEU A 827 20.65 0.50 -38.15
N ASP A 828 21.06 0.65 -39.41
CA ASP A 828 20.90 1.91 -40.13
C ASP A 828 19.42 2.24 -40.36
N GLY A 829 19.12 3.52 -40.32
CA GLY A 829 17.79 4.08 -40.55
C GLY A 829 17.10 4.58 -39.29
N ASP A 830 16.43 5.71 -39.46
CA ASP A 830 15.70 6.37 -38.37
C ASP A 830 14.50 5.57 -37.91
N ASP A 831 13.87 4.81 -38.79
CA ASP A 831 12.73 3.94 -38.46
C ASP A 831 13.15 2.86 -37.44
N CYS A 832 14.33 2.22 -37.61
CA CYS A 832 14.85 1.24 -36.65
C CYS A 832 15.16 1.88 -35.28
N ARG A 833 15.74 3.08 -35.29
CA ARG A 833 16.10 3.81 -34.07
C ARG A 833 14.89 4.31 -33.29
N ALA A 834 13.83 4.71 -34.01
CA ALA A 834 12.58 5.23 -33.41
C ALA A 834 11.59 4.11 -33.04
N PHE A 835 11.79 2.89 -33.54
CA PHE A 835 10.81 1.81 -33.40
C PHE A 835 10.57 1.43 -31.94
N SER A 836 9.29 1.36 -31.58
CA SER A 836 8.79 0.85 -30.31
C SER A 836 7.66 -0.14 -30.59
N GLY A 837 7.86 -1.38 -30.21
CA GLY A 837 6.94 -2.47 -30.56
C GLY A 837 7.61 -3.84 -30.52
N THR A 838 7.14 -4.76 -31.37
CA THR A 838 7.62 -6.12 -31.44
C THR A 838 8.22 -6.44 -32.81
N ALA A 839 9.39 -7.09 -32.79
CA ALA A 839 10.02 -7.63 -33.97
C ALA A 839 10.40 -9.12 -33.78
N HIS A 840 10.29 -9.88 -34.86
CA HIS A 840 10.55 -11.32 -34.91
C HIS A 840 11.90 -11.61 -35.53
N TYR A 841 12.77 -12.26 -34.77
CA TYR A 841 13.99 -12.91 -35.27
C TYR A 841 13.68 -14.36 -35.59
N THR A 842 13.87 -14.76 -36.84
CA THR A 842 13.57 -16.13 -37.31
C THR A 842 14.79 -16.76 -37.90
N THR A 843 15.05 -18.02 -37.60
CA THR A 843 16.11 -18.83 -38.20
C THR A 843 15.70 -20.28 -38.29
N SER A 844 16.42 -21.03 -39.15
CA SER A 844 16.30 -22.48 -39.22
C SER A 844 17.61 -23.16 -38.79
N PHE A 845 17.48 -24.30 -38.14
CA PHE A 845 18.62 -25.08 -37.68
C PHE A 845 18.33 -26.58 -37.71
N PRO A 846 19.34 -27.42 -37.97
CA PRO A 846 19.20 -28.89 -37.96
C PRO A 846 19.04 -29.41 -36.54
N ARG A 847 18.47 -30.59 -36.40
CA ARG A 847 18.41 -31.26 -35.11
C ARG A 847 19.83 -31.42 -34.54
N PRO A 848 20.05 -30.99 -33.24
CA PRO A 848 21.35 -31.20 -32.61
C PRO A 848 21.72 -32.69 -32.56
N ALA A 849 22.99 -33.01 -32.79
CA ALA A 849 23.51 -34.36 -32.66
C ALA A 849 23.45 -34.82 -31.19
N GLY A 850 23.25 -36.14 -30.98
CA GLY A 850 23.22 -36.79 -29.68
C GLY A 850 21.82 -37.16 -29.21
N ASN A 851 21.73 -37.77 -28.02
CA ASN A 851 20.49 -38.34 -27.44
C ASN A 851 20.05 -37.65 -26.16
N ALA A 852 20.33 -36.37 -26.02
CA ALA A 852 19.82 -35.64 -24.88
C ALA A 852 18.29 -35.60 -24.86
N SER A 853 17.68 -35.74 -23.68
CA SER A 853 16.23 -35.69 -23.53
C SER A 853 15.68 -34.27 -23.54
N GLN A 854 16.53 -33.28 -23.21
CA GLN A 854 16.21 -31.86 -23.13
C GLN A 854 17.39 -31.03 -23.65
N TYR A 855 17.10 -29.85 -24.15
CA TYR A 855 18.08 -28.86 -24.57
C TYR A 855 17.73 -27.49 -23.96
N ARG A 856 18.72 -26.78 -23.43
CA ARG A 856 18.55 -25.41 -22.95
C ARG A 856 18.87 -24.43 -24.07
N LEU A 857 17.85 -23.72 -24.53
CA LEU A 857 18.01 -22.57 -25.42
C LEU A 857 18.38 -21.37 -24.57
N ARG A 858 19.46 -20.65 -24.91
CA ARG A 858 19.87 -19.42 -24.29
C ARG A 858 19.94 -18.30 -25.31
N LEU A 859 19.37 -17.18 -24.96
CA LEU A 859 19.50 -15.88 -25.60
C LEU A 859 20.54 -15.09 -24.82
N GLN A 860 21.45 -14.37 -25.50
CA GLN A 860 22.51 -13.68 -24.78
C GLN A 860 22.02 -12.37 -24.18
N GLU A 861 21.45 -11.49 -25.00
CA GLU A 861 20.90 -10.20 -24.56
C GLU A 861 19.51 -9.98 -25.17
N VAL A 862 18.55 -9.60 -24.35
CA VAL A 862 17.17 -9.29 -24.76
C VAL A 862 16.74 -7.95 -24.18
N TYR A 863 16.18 -7.07 -25.00
CA TYR A 863 15.69 -5.75 -24.62
C TYR A 863 14.24 -5.58 -25.13
N HIS A 864 13.14 -5.86 -24.30
CA HIS A 864 13.20 -6.18 -22.87
C HIS A 864 12.41 -7.45 -22.51
N SER A 865 11.66 -8.00 -23.44
CA SER A 865 10.97 -9.29 -23.29
C SER A 865 11.07 -10.10 -24.57
N ALA A 866 10.91 -11.44 -24.49
CA ALA A 866 10.99 -12.30 -25.65
C ALA A 866 10.00 -13.46 -25.55
N THR A 867 9.17 -13.64 -26.58
CA THR A 867 8.37 -14.84 -26.76
C THR A 867 9.07 -15.80 -27.73
N VAL A 868 9.38 -16.99 -27.25
CA VAL A 868 10.11 -18.01 -27.99
C VAL A 868 9.14 -19.03 -28.57
N THR A 869 9.26 -19.30 -29.88
CA THR A 869 8.49 -20.31 -30.60
C THR A 869 9.42 -21.32 -31.30
N LEU A 870 9.03 -22.58 -31.31
CA LEU A 870 9.72 -23.62 -32.03
C LEU A 870 8.75 -24.35 -32.95
N ASN A 871 9.05 -24.42 -34.26
CA ASN A 871 8.21 -25.08 -35.26
C ASN A 871 6.75 -24.54 -35.22
N GLY A 872 6.59 -23.21 -34.97
CA GLY A 872 5.29 -22.54 -34.85
C GLY A 872 4.58 -22.77 -33.50
N ARG A 873 5.16 -23.56 -32.60
CA ARG A 873 4.60 -23.77 -31.23
C ARG A 873 5.23 -22.82 -30.22
N PRO A 874 4.45 -22.05 -29.42
CA PRO A 874 4.99 -21.24 -28.37
C PRO A 874 5.59 -22.13 -27.26
N LEU A 875 6.77 -21.73 -26.77
CA LEU A 875 7.50 -22.42 -25.71
C LEU A 875 7.42 -21.62 -24.39
N ALA A 876 7.77 -20.34 -24.44
CA ALA A 876 7.77 -19.48 -23.27
C ALA A 876 7.78 -17.99 -23.67
N THR A 877 7.26 -17.13 -22.79
CA THR A 877 7.50 -15.70 -22.79
C THR A 877 8.46 -15.38 -21.64
N LEU A 878 9.61 -14.83 -21.97
CA LEU A 878 10.67 -14.44 -21.04
C LEU A 878 10.57 -12.94 -20.77
N ILE A 879 10.39 -12.57 -19.53
CA ILE A 879 10.24 -11.15 -19.10
C ILE A 879 11.39 -10.67 -18.22
N SER A 880 12.29 -11.58 -17.85
CA SER A 880 13.47 -11.30 -17.01
C SER A 880 14.56 -12.36 -17.26
N PRO A 881 15.83 -12.05 -16.94
CA PRO A 881 16.88 -13.08 -16.89
C PRO A 881 16.55 -14.20 -15.88
N PRO A 882 17.10 -15.40 -16.08
CA PRO A 882 17.97 -15.79 -17.19
C PRO A 882 17.18 -15.98 -18.48
N TRP A 883 17.66 -15.40 -19.59
CA TRP A 883 17.05 -15.49 -20.91
C TRP A 883 17.21 -16.89 -21.48
N GLN A 884 16.45 -17.85 -20.94
CA GLN A 884 16.57 -19.26 -21.31
C GLN A 884 15.24 -20.02 -21.22
N VAL A 885 15.12 -21.05 -22.06
CA VAL A 885 14.01 -22.00 -22.04
C VAL A 885 14.51 -23.41 -22.31
N ASP A 886 14.00 -24.39 -21.55
CA ASP A 886 14.34 -25.81 -21.78
C ASP A 886 13.38 -26.44 -22.78
N ILE A 887 13.94 -27.02 -23.85
CA ILE A 887 13.23 -27.62 -24.99
C ILE A 887 13.26 -29.13 -24.86
N PRO A 888 12.11 -29.81 -24.67
CA PRO A 888 12.07 -31.27 -24.79
C PRO A 888 12.54 -31.74 -26.17
N ALA A 889 13.45 -32.70 -26.23
CA ALA A 889 13.96 -33.27 -27.50
C ALA A 889 12.87 -33.82 -28.41
N ALA A 890 11.72 -34.21 -27.86
CA ALA A 890 10.56 -34.66 -28.61
C ALA A 890 9.90 -33.56 -29.46
N LEU A 891 10.16 -32.28 -29.18
CA LEU A 891 9.67 -31.15 -29.97
C LEU A 891 10.57 -30.80 -31.16
N LEU A 892 11.79 -31.39 -31.21
CA LEU A 892 12.75 -31.17 -32.28
C LEU A 892 12.51 -32.14 -33.44
N THR A 893 12.50 -31.60 -34.65
CA THR A 893 12.44 -32.32 -35.92
C THR A 893 13.83 -32.31 -36.60
N ASP A 894 13.98 -32.95 -37.73
CA ASP A 894 15.27 -32.98 -38.46
C ASP A 894 15.73 -31.58 -38.86
N ASN A 895 14.79 -30.73 -39.25
CA ASN A 895 15.00 -29.28 -39.47
C ASN A 895 13.97 -28.46 -38.67
N ASN A 896 14.45 -27.53 -37.89
CA ASN A 896 13.66 -26.75 -36.96
C ASN A 896 13.62 -25.29 -37.36
N THR A 897 12.49 -24.64 -37.15
CA THR A 897 12.34 -23.16 -37.23
C THR A 897 12.22 -22.60 -35.84
N LEU A 898 13.14 -21.72 -35.46
CA LEU A 898 13.10 -20.96 -34.23
C LEU A 898 12.61 -19.53 -34.53
N GLY A 899 11.60 -19.10 -33.82
CA GLY A 899 11.13 -17.73 -33.82
C GLY A 899 11.28 -17.08 -32.43
N ILE A 900 11.79 -15.88 -32.39
CA ILE A 900 11.95 -15.09 -31.14
C ILE A 900 11.33 -13.71 -31.37
N ALA A 901 10.15 -13.49 -30.84
CA ALA A 901 9.48 -12.21 -30.87
C ALA A 901 9.97 -11.35 -29.70
N VAL A 902 10.73 -10.32 -29.98
CA VAL A 902 11.27 -9.41 -28.96
C VAL A 902 10.45 -8.13 -28.93
N THR A 903 10.13 -7.67 -27.73
CA THR A 903 9.40 -6.43 -27.48
C THR A 903 10.24 -5.47 -26.64
N ASN A 904 10.37 -4.22 -27.12
CA ASN A 904 11.06 -3.16 -26.39
C ASN A 904 10.11 -2.24 -25.62
N LEU A 905 10.67 -1.18 -25.02
CA LEU A 905 9.92 -0.14 -24.30
C LEU A 905 9.56 1.04 -25.21
N MET A 906 8.71 1.96 -24.68
CA MET A 906 8.21 3.14 -25.40
C MET A 906 9.29 4.19 -25.70
N GLY A 907 10.39 4.22 -24.95
CA GLY A 907 11.33 5.35 -24.87
C GLY A 907 11.85 5.87 -26.21
N ASN A 908 12.24 5.00 -27.14
CA ASN A 908 12.76 5.42 -28.46
C ASN A 908 11.71 6.15 -29.31
N ARG A 909 10.49 5.65 -29.32
CA ARG A 909 9.38 6.29 -30.06
C ARG A 909 8.96 7.61 -29.40
N MET A 910 8.96 7.68 -28.08
CA MET A 910 8.69 8.93 -27.36
C MET A 910 9.71 10.01 -27.66
N THR A 911 11.00 9.63 -27.74
CA THR A 911 12.09 10.53 -28.13
C THR A 911 11.90 11.04 -29.58
N ASP A 912 11.49 10.18 -30.50
CA ASP A 912 11.20 10.56 -31.88
C ASP A 912 10.02 11.55 -31.95
N MET A 913 8.96 11.29 -31.19
CA MET A 913 7.79 12.20 -31.10
C MET A 913 8.20 13.59 -30.60
N GLU A 914 9.00 13.66 -29.52
CA GLU A 914 9.45 14.95 -29.00
C GLU A 914 10.34 15.70 -30.01
N ARG A 915 11.23 15.02 -30.72
CA ARG A 915 12.07 15.60 -31.79
C ARG A 915 11.23 16.14 -32.95
N LYS A 916 10.12 15.49 -33.25
CA LYS A 916 9.17 15.90 -34.29
C LYS A 916 8.14 16.92 -33.81
N GLY A 917 8.15 17.27 -32.51
CA GLY A 917 7.19 18.21 -31.92
C GLY A 917 5.76 17.67 -31.88
N ILE A 918 5.57 16.34 -31.83
CA ILE A 918 4.26 15.69 -31.70
C ILE A 918 3.83 15.76 -30.23
N PRO A 919 2.70 16.42 -29.91
CA PRO A 919 2.29 16.62 -28.53
C PRO A 919 1.73 15.32 -27.93
N TYR A 920 2.13 15.02 -26.66
CA TYR A 920 1.55 13.97 -25.84
C TYR A 920 1.29 14.42 -24.40
N LYS A 921 1.83 15.58 -24.01
CA LYS A 921 1.62 16.20 -22.69
C LYS A 921 0.38 17.08 -22.76
N ILE A 922 -0.80 16.43 -22.77
CA ILE A 922 -2.09 17.06 -23.05
C ILE A 922 -3.01 17.04 -21.82
N PHE A 923 -2.47 16.98 -20.61
CA PHE A 923 -3.23 16.82 -19.39
C PHE A 923 -3.37 18.14 -18.63
N TYR A 924 -4.52 18.29 -17.99
CA TYR A 924 -4.73 19.33 -16.99
C TYR A 924 -3.94 19.01 -15.72
N ASN A 925 -3.91 19.92 -14.75
CA ASN A 925 -3.30 19.78 -13.44
C ASN A 925 -1.83 19.35 -13.54
N VAL A 926 -1.48 18.10 -13.29
CA VAL A 926 -0.12 17.58 -13.41
C VAL A 926 0.11 17.07 -14.82
N ASN A 927 0.86 17.81 -15.59
CA ASN A 927 1.11 17.52 -16.99
C ASN A 927 2.53 16.98 -17.21
N PHE A 928 2.74 15.70 -16.86
CA PHE A 928 3.98 14.98 -17.10
C PHE A 928 5.23 15.59 -16.45
N PRO A 929 5.34 15.65 -15.13
CA PRO A 929 6.56 16.08 -14.45
C PRO A 929 7.66 15.03 -14.64
N ALA A 930 8.92 15.46 -14.58
CA ALA A 930 10.04 14.54 -14.48
C ALA A 930 10.26 14.14 -13.01
N TYR A 931 10.40 12.86 -12.76
CA TYR A 931 10.83 12.34 -11.45
C TYR A 931 12.32 12.65 -11.23
N LEU A 932 13.16 12.33 -12.22
CA LEU A 932 14.60 12.58 -12.15
C LEU A 932 14.97 13.95 -12.72
N ALA A 933 15.84 14.67 -12.03
CA ALA A 933 16.22 16.03 -12.41
C ALA A 933 16.85 16.13 -13.81
N HIS A 934 17.56 15.10 -14.28
CA HIS A 934 18.20 15.08 -15.58
C HIS A 934 17.23 14.88 -16.76
N ASN A 935 16.02 14.44 -16.48
CA ASN A 935 14.95 14.32 -17.46
C ASN A 935 14.00 15.52 -17.45
N ARG A 936 14.37 16.61 -16.76
CA ARG A 936 13.54 17.81 -16.63
C ARG A 936 13.93 18.85 -17.69
N GLY A 937 12.97 19.19 -18.54
CA GLY A 937 13.11 20.28 -19.53
C GLY A 937 13.09 21.68 -18.90
N PRO A 938 13.33 22.72 -19.73
CA PRO A 938 13.30 24.11 -19.28
C PRO A 938 11.95 24.57 -18.72
N ASP A 939 10.87 23.95 -19.18
CA ASP A 939 9.50 24.14 -18.70
C ASP A 939 9.20 23.40 -17.37
N GLY A 940 10.15 22.60 -16.89
CA GLY A 940 10.03 21.78 -15.70
C GLY A 940 9.29 20.46 -15.90
N LEU A 941 8.86 20.16 -17.12
CA LEU A 941 8.21 18.90 -17.48
C LEU A 941 9.25 17.86 -17.88
N PHE A 942 8.81 16.61 -17.92
CA PHE A 942 9.63 15.49 -18.39
C PHE A 942 9.99 15.67 -19.86
N THR A 943 11.21 15.29 -20.24
CA THR A 943 11.66 15.26 -21.63
C THR A 943 12.65 14.14 -21.89
N THR A 944 12.54 13.55 -23.07
CA THR A 944 13.46 12.55 -23.60
C THR A 944 14.47 13.12 -24.60
N LEU A 945 14.46 14.43 -24.88
CA LEU A 945 15.32 15.06 -25.91
C LEU A 945 16.81 14.85 -25.67
N GLY A 946 17.21 14.68 -24.42
CA GLY A 946 18.60 14.37 -24.03
C GLY A 946 18.97 12.88 -24.13
N TRP A 947 18.03 12.01 -24.46
CA TRP A 947 18.29 10.57 -24.48
C TRP A 947 19.05 10.15 -25.75
N SER A 948 20.03 9.25 -25.57
CA SER A 948 20.56 8.43 -26.65
C SER A 948 19.53 7.36 -27.03
N VAL A 949 19.72 6.80 -28.23
CA VAL A 949 18.91 5.63 -28.67
C VAL A 949 19.10 4.49 -27.65
N ARG A 950 18.02 4.00 -27.10
CA ARG A 950 18.03 2.92 -26.12
C ARG A 950 18.18 1.57 -26.83
N PRO A 951 19.00 0.65 -26.29
CA PRO A 951 19.14 -0.70 -26.82
C PRO A 951 17.77 -1.34 -26.99
N SER A 952 17.54 -1.98 -28.13
CA SER A 952 16.28 -2.62 -28.47
C SER A 952 16.49 -3.79 -29.41
N GLY A 953 15.93 -4.95 -29.06
CA GLY A 953 16.05 -6.17 -29.83
C GLY A 953 16.77 -7.32 -29.13
N LEU A 954 17.26 -8.26 -29.94
CA LEU A 954 18.03 -9.43 -29.54
C LEU A 954 19.48 -9.24 -30.02
N ALA A 955 20.46 -9.45 -29.13
CA ALA A 955 21.87 -9.42 -29.53
C ALA A 955 22.64 -10.64 -29.08
N GLY A 956 23.69 -10.99 -29.86
CA GLY A 956 24.62 -12.04 -29.60
C GLY A 956 24.09 -13.44 -29.94
N PRO A 957 24.92 -14.46 -29.75
CA PRO A 957 24.59 -15.81 -30.17
C PRO A 957 23.41 -16.40 -29.40
N VAL A 958 22.50 -16.98 -30.14
CA VAL A 958 21.51 -17.91 -29.60
C VAL A 958 22.11 -19.31 -29.57
N THR A 959 22.00 -20.00 -28.44
CA THR A 959 22.71 -21.27 -28.25
C THR A 959 21.84 -22.34 -27.66
N LEU A 960 22.13 -23.60 -28.04
CA LEU A 960 21.56 -24.81 -27.45
C LEU A 960 22.61 -25.57 -26.66
N GLN A 961 22.25 -25.95 -25.43
CA GLN A 961 23.07 -26.76 -24.55
C GLN A 961 22.32 -28.07 -24.22
N PRO A 962 22.88 -29.24 -24.50
CA PRO A 962 22.25 -30.48 -24.09
C PRO A 962 22.13 -30.60 -22.57
N LEU A 963 21.01 -31.14 -22.08
CA LEU A 963 20.75 -31.37 -20.68
C LEU A 963 20.57 -32.85 -20.38
N VAL A 964 21.05 -33.27 -19.21
CA VAL A 964 20.74 -34.59 -18.65
C VAL A 964 20.02 -34.40 -17.33
N ALA A 965 19.06 -35.27 -17.03
CA ALA A 965 18.46 -35.30 -15.70
C ALA A 965 19.56 -35.67 -14.69
N ASN A 966 19.66 -34.85 -13.64
CA ASN A 966 20.69 -35.05 -12.62
C ASN A 966 20.13 -35.90 -11.48
#